data_9de77856284bbea5eb46db52ecc35be2
#
_entry.id   9de77856284bbea5eb46db52ecc35be2
#
_cell.length_a   1.000
_cell.length_b   1.000
_cell.length_c   1.000
_cell.angle_alpha   90.00
_cell.angle_beta   90.00
_cell.angle_gamma   90.00
#
_symmetry.space_group_name_H-M   'P 1'
#
loop_
_entity.id
_entity.type
_entity.pdbx_description
1 polymer ?
#
loop_
_entity_poly.entity_id
_entity_poly.type
_entity_poly.pdbx_seq_one_letter_code
_entity_poly.pdbx_strand_id
1 'polypeptide(L)'
;MAKRLLTFAVASLFAASAIAIPAKRRYIQVKQPDGTTLTITIQGDENFHFHATTDGIPLIKDSNGTYIYATLDSNGKLIASTQLAHNANERSNQENAFITANEPKASTIKKMGAKRTAERNAIRLKKLEKRIQSLGKIQNTMSTYMAPATGGEGIGITGKRKGLVILVNFKDVKMQTAHNNTEWSNFFNQEGYNHLGNSGSVHDYFYEQSYGKFNLTFDVVGPVTLSKNMAAYGANDSDGNDKDPAGMVYEACKLAASQVNFADYDWDGDGEVDQVFVIYAGYGEASYDDENTVWPHEWCLTEAGYNLTLNGVKIDTYGCSQELFGASSSTKRMDGIGAACHEFSHCMGLPDIYDTEYGGGYGMGNWDVMSSGSYGGDGYNPVGYNSYEKWVSGWLQPTELKSPQYVTGMKALNAAPEAYVIYNEKTPTEYYLLENRQQVGTDSELPAHGLLVLHVDYDKSAWENNTLNNNKNHQRLTIIPADGVCSDATESGDTYPGTKGNTSLTDTSSPAAKLFNANTDGRYYMGKPITDIAESNSLISFTFMNGEYIETPIHTTSTVNSTSAFTASWAMVDNAECYNLQLKDVTNLKDPSVALTLAEDFSTWGKDFKGDRNIDISSKLDDKMTNAGWTGEKVFESKNCAKLGSSKAPGNLTSPAFEAEKGAVTVGARFKAYGNDAATITVKLLTESGSEVASRKVDITGNLQAINFDNVAQGKYKVRFIPTRRAYLYAVNIYNGEFSEDDLNESSTSAQQKIALRAIQSFNGITTNQYNFTGLNEGNTYQWRVQGVKGKATSEWSAWQKVDLSYSTSISSVEMPQEGDIVEIYATTGLYLGKTSFGRFMSSNAYKGVYLLRNAQGKAIKIAK
;
A
#
# COMPACT_ATOMS: atom_id res chain seq x y z
N MET A 1 1.23 33.62 -51.43
CA MET A 1 0.50 33.53 -50.16
C MET A 1 0.75 32.16 -49.57
N ALA A 2 1.90 31.94 -49.03
CA ALA A 2 2.22 30.71 -48.27
C ALA A 2 3.60 30.93 -47.59
N LYS A 3 3.62 31.74 -46.53
CA LYS A 3 4.76 31.93 -45.61
C LYS A 3 4.28 32.79 -44.44
N ARG A 4 3.50 32.19 -43.55
CA ARG A 4 3.20 32.71 -42.21
C ARG A 4 2.31 31.64 -41.51
N LEU A 5 2.92 30.55 -41.04
CA LEU A 5 2.32 29.60 -40.07
C LEU A 5 3.42 28.58 -39.75
N LEU A 6 4.50 29.05 -39.13
CA LEU A 6 5.48 28.16 -38.50
C LEU A 6 6.33 28.95 -37.50
N THR A 7 5.68 29.50 -36.46
CA THR A 7 6.40 30.13 -35.34
C THR A 7 5.46 30.22 -34.13
N PHE A 8 4.82 29.09 -33.77
CA PHE A 8 4.10 28.94 -32.48
C PHE A 8 4.05 27.45 -32.11
N ALA A 9 5.18 26.84 -31.88
CA ALA A 9 5.25 25.47 -31.36
C ALA A 9 6.65 25.13 -30.82
N VAL A 10 7.26 26.01 -30.04
CA VAL A 10 8.49 25.70 -29.28
C VAL A 10 8.56 26.50 -27.97
N ALA A 11 7.46 26.89 -27.40
CA ALA A 11 7.45 27.63 -26.13
C ALA A 11 6.56 27.00 -25.08
N SER A 12 6.66 25.65 -24.91
CA SER A 12 5.98 25.00 -23.81
C SER A 12 6.64 23.65 -23.47
N LEU A 13 7.86 23.72 -22.97
CA LEU A 13 8.54 22.50 -22.47
C LEU A 13 9.63 22.88 -21.45
N PHE A 14 9.29 23.64 -20.44
CA PHE A 14 10.05 23.70 -19.19
C PHE A 14 9.12 24.22 -18.08
N ALA A 15 8.20 23.35 -17.63
CA ALA A 15 7.66 23.49 -16.29
C ALA A 15 8.66 22.81 -15.37
N ALA A 16 9.49 23.57 -14.71
CA ALA A 16 10.42 23.06 -13.70
C ALA A 16 9.65 22.76 -12.42
N SER A 17 9.78 21.57 -11.90
CA SER A 17 9.16 21.07 -10.67
C SER A 17 10.10 21.26 -9.50
N ALA A 18 9.59 21.58 -8.35
CA ALA A 18 10.29 21.96 -7.15
C ALA A 18 10.22 20.91 -6.02
N ILE A 19 10.98 20.99 -4.93
CA ILE A 19 11.47 19.86 -4.13
C ILE A 19 11.66 20.17 -2.65
N ALA A 20 11.60 19.24 -1.71
CA ALA A 20 11.58 19.14 -0.26
C ALA A 20 11.37 20.46 0.44
N ILE A 21 10.27 20.78 0.93
CA ILE A 21 9.70 22.09 0.73
C ILE A 21 10.35 22.71 -0.51
N PRO A 22 9.79 22.45 -1.67
CA PRO A 22 10.29 23.06 -2.88
C PRO A 22 10.43 24.56 -2.65
N ALA A 23 11.49 25.14 -3.16
CA ALA A 23 11.61 26.59 -3.17
C ALA A 23 10.25 27.19 -3.50
N LYS A 24 9.70 28.00 -2.62
CA LYS A 24 8.35 28.53 -2.81
C LYS A 24 8.32 29.21 -4.17
N ARG A 25 7.52 28.74 -5.10
CA ARG A 25 7.36 29.33 -6.44
C ARG A 25 6.82 30.75 -6.31
N ARG A 26 7.68 31.67 -5.91
CA ARG A 26 7.38 33.09 -5.88
C ARG A 26 8.11 33.79 -7.01
N TYR A 27 7.43 34.73 -7.60
CA TYR A 27 8.04 35.70 -8.51
C TYR A 27 8.64 36.83 -7.69
N ILE A 28 9.95 36.84 -7.59
CA ILE A 28 10.71 37.92 -6.91
C ILE A 28 11.12 38.95 -7.96
N GLN A 29 10.76 40.21 -7.75
CA GLN A 29 11.17 41.29 -8.65
C GLN A 29 12.46 41.92 -8.16
N VAL A 30 13.48 41.87 -8.98
CA VAL A 30 14.79 42.45 -8.69
C VAL A 30 15.15 43.52 -9.71
N LYS A 31 15.78 44.63 -9.30
CA LYS A 31 16.26 45.68 -10.20
C LYS A 31 17.65 45.33 -10.68
N GLN A 32 17.83 45.33 -11.99
CA GLN A 32 19.10 45.12 -12.65
C GLN A 32 19.86 46.44 -12.83
N PRO A 33 21.21 46.45 -12.98
CA PRO A 33 22.02 47.68 -13.08
C PRO A 33 21.68 48.52 -14.29
N ASP A 34 21.13 48.00 -15.34
CA ASP A 34 20.70 48.75 -16.54
C ASP A 34 19.33 49.42 -16.37
N GLY A 35 18.72 49.28 -15.19
CA GLY A 35 17.42 49.88 -14.82
C GLY A 35 16.22 49.03 -15.15
N THR A 36 16.36 47.85 -15.77
CA THR A 36 15.28 46.88 -16.00
C THR A 36 14.85 46.22 -14.70
N THR A 37 13.67 45.60 -14.71
CA THR A 37 13.18 44.78 -13.59
C THR A 37 13.10 43.32 -14.04
N LEU A 38 13.96 42.47 -13.50
CA LEU A 38 13.93 41.04 -13.76
C LEU A 38 13.01 40.36 -12.76
N THR A 39 12.18 39.46 -13.23
CA THR A 39 11.38 38.57 -12.37
C THR A 39 12.08 37.22 -12.31
N ILE A 40 12.45 36.79 -11.11
CA ILE A 40 13.15 35.54 -10.85
C ILE A 40 12.29 34.60 -10.01
N THR A 41 12.64 33.33 -10.04
CA THR A 41 12.15 32.27 -9.13
C THR A 41 13.35 31.59 -8.49
N ILE A 42 13.18 31.07 -7.29
CA ILE A 42 14.10 30.07 -6.72
C ILE A 42 13.58 28.70 -7.17
N GLN A 43 14.47 27.87 -7.65
CA GLN A 43 14.18 26.47 -8.01
C GLN A 43 15.14 25.59 -7.23
N GLY A 44 14.57 24.48 -6.70
CA GLY A 44 15.40 23.62 -5.98
C GLY A 44 14.94 23.30 -4.56
N ASP A 45 15.79 22.60 -3.84
CA ASP A 45 15.59 22.12 -2.48
C ASP A 45 16.87 22.31 -1.66
N GLU A 46 16.87 21.79 -0.45
CA GLU A 46 18.01 21.76 0.46
C GLU A 46 19.20 20.95 -0.07
N ASN A 47 19.01 20.12 -1.11
CA ASN A 47 20.08 19.33 -1.71
C ASN A 47 20.76 20.09 -2.85
N PHE A 48 19.97 20.81 -3.63
CA PHE A 48 20.44 21.61 -4.73
C PHE A 48 19.39 22.64 -5.16
N HIS A 49 19.73 23.91 -5.09
CA HIS A 49 18.85 24.98 -5.54
C HIS A 49 19.62 26.05 -6.34
N PHE A 50 18.89 26.84 -7.10
CA PHE A 50 19.40 27.92 -7.93
C PHE A 50 18.32 28.93 -8.31
N HIS A 51 18.71 30.13 -8.64
CA HIS A 51 17.81 31.14 -9.20
C HIS A 51 17.56 30.87 -10.69
N ALA A 52 16.36 31.14 -11.15
CA ALA A 52 15.96 31.02 -12.54
C ALA A 52 15.06 32.18 -12.99
N THR A 53 15.01 32.42 -14.28
CA THR A 53 13.99 33.27 -14.91
C THR A 53 12.62 32.56 -14.82
N THR A 54 11.54 33.31 -15.10
CA THR A 54 10.17 32.73 -15.10
C THR A 54 9.96 31.63 -16.16
N ASP A 55 10.82 31.58 -17.17
CA ASP A 55 10.85 30.53 -18.20
C ASP A 55 11.95 29.48 -17.95
N GLY A 56 12.53 29.45 -16.72
CA GLY A 56 13.37 28.36 -16.24
C GLY A 56 14.86 28.47 -16.55
N ILE A 57 15.37 29.58 -17.12
CA ILE A 57 16.78 29.71 -17.43
C ILE A 57 17.58 29.98 -16.15
N PRO A 58 18.58 29.14 -15.82
CA PRO A 58 19.37 29.29 -14.60
C PRO A 58 20.15 30.62 -14.54
N LEU A 59 20.18 31.18 -13.32
CA LEU A 59 20.82 32.46 -13.02
C LEU A 59 21.86 32.30 -11.91
N ILE A 60 22.88 33.17 -11.93
CA ILE A 60 23.82 33.36 -10.83
C ILE A 60 23.74 34.83 -10.40
N LYS A 61 23.68 35.07 -9.10
CA LYS A 61 23.79 36.40 -8.47
C LYS A 61 25.25 36.72 -8.25
N ASP A 62 25.73 37.82 -8.79
CA ASP A 62 27.12 38.26 -8.55
C ASP A 62 27.27 38.97 -7.19
N SER A 63 28.50 39.32 -6.84
CA SER A 63 28.82 40.00 -5.57
C SER A 63 28.18 41.38 -5.42
N ASN A 64 27.65 41.97 -6.51
CA ASN A 64 26.96 43.26 -6.52
C ASN A 64 25.44 43.10 -6.48
N GLY A 65 24.93 41.86 -6.40
CA GLY A 65 23.51 41.53 -6.42
C GLY A 65 22.88 41.53 -7.80
N THR A 66 23.68 41.47 -8.86
CA THR A 66 23.26 41.46 -10.27
C THR A 66 22.98 40.02 -10.70
N TYR A 67 21.87 39.76 -11.36
CA TYR A 67 21.53 38.43 -11.90
C TYR A 67 22.02 38.28 -13.33
N ILE A 68 22.82 37.27 -13.56
CA ILE A 68 23.51 36.96 -14.84
C ILE A 68 23.11 35.54 -15.22
N TYR A 69 22.91 35.24 -16.51
CA TYR A 69 22.67 33.86 -16.97
C TYR A 69 23.80 32.94 -16.57
N ALA A 70 23.45 31.79 -16.01
CA ALA A 70 24.40 30.78 -15.64
C ALA A 70 24.91 30.01 -16.86
N THR A 71 26.18 29.60 -16.79
CA THR A 71 26.84 28.67 -17.71
C THR A 71 27.52 27.57 -16.89
N LEU A 72 28.12 26.58 -17.57
CA LEU A 72 28.85 25.50 -16.87
C LEU A 72 30.36 25.73 -17.00
N ASP A 73 31.07 25.52 -15.87
CA ASP A 73 32.54 25.38 -15.89
C ASP A 73 32.98 24.02 -16.44
N SER A 74 34.31 23.79 -16.51
CA SER A 74 34.89 22.53 -16.96
C SER A 74 34.55 21.33 -16.11
N ASN A 75 34.07 21.53 -14.87
CA ASN A 75 33.67 20.48 -13.90
C ASN A 75 32.15 20.27 -13.92
N GLY A 76 31.42 21.01 -14.72
CA GLY A 76 29.96 20.98 -14.81
C GLY A 76 29.24 21.76 -13.72
N LYS A 77 29.92 22.67 -13.01
CA LYS A 77 29.33 23.55 -11.98
C LYS A 77 28.74 24.80 -12.63
N LEU A 78 27.61 25.30 -12.10
CA LEU A 78 27.01 26.56 -12.50
C LEU A 78 27.92 27.74 -12.13
N ILE A 79 28.23 28.55 -13.10
CA ILE A 79 29.02 29.80 -12.97
C ILE A 79 28.35 30.95 -13.70
N ALA A 80 28.58 32.17 -13.24
CA ALA A 80 28.10 33.37 -13.90
C ALA A 80 28.76 33.55 -15.28
N SER A 81 27.95 33.79 -16.27
CA SER A 81 28.43 34.28 -17.57
C SER A 81 28.76 35.76 -17.54
N THR A 82 28.93 36.38 -18.71
CA THR A 82 29.05 37.84 -18.82
C THR A 82 27.74 38.50 -19.27
N GLN A 83 26.65 37.72 -19.45
CA GLN A 83 25.41 38.21 -20.05
C GLN A 83 24.40 38.51 -18.95
N LEU A 84 24.02 39.83 -18.84
CA LEU A 84 22.97 40.28 -17.93
C LEU A 84 21.63 39.61 -18.29
N ALA A 85 20.86 39.21 -17.27
CA ALA A 85 19.59 38.50 -17.46
C ALA A 85 18.40 39.44 -17.54
N HIS A 86 17.46 39.14 -18.43
CA HIS A 86 16.20 39.84 -18.62
C HIS A 86 15.00 38.89 -18.69
N ASN A 87 13.80 39.44 -18.47
CA ASN A 87 12.56 38.67 -18.69
C ASN A 87 12.43 38.23 -20.16
N ALA A 88 11.80 37.11 -20.43
CA ALA A 88 11.71 36.49 -21.75
C ALA A 88 11.22 37.45 -22.85
N ASN A 89 10.28 38.35 -22.51
CA ASN A 89 9.71 39.35 -23.43
C ASN A 89 10.61 40.59 -23.69
N GLU A 90 11.67 40.77 -22.90
CA GLU A 90 12.58 41.92 -22.95
C GLU A 90 13.95 41.56 -23.58
N ARG A 91 14.20 40.29 -23.87
CA ARG A 91 15.47 39.77 -24.41
C ARG A 91 15.73 40.22 -25.83
N SER A 92 16.96 40.66 -26.08
CA SER A 92 17.45 40.92 -27.44
C SER A 92 17.68 39.61 -28.22
N ASN A 93 17.77 39.70 -29.56
CA ASN A 93 18.13 38.56 -30.41
C ASN A 93 19.53 38.01 -30.09
N GLN A 94 20.47 38.86 -29.66
CA GLN A 94 21.82 38.46 -29.26
C GLN A 94 21.77 37.66 -27.95
N GLU A 95 20.95 38.07 -27.00
CA GLU A 95 20.73 37.41 -25.72
C GLU A 95 20.07 36.03 -25.89
N ASN A 96 19.03 35.97 -26.72
CA ASN A 96 18.39 34.66 -27.03
C ASN A 96 19.36 33.71 -27.74
N ALA A 97 20.23 34.20 -28.61
CA ALA A 97 21.27 33.38 -29.24
C ALA A 97 22.31 32.89 -28.20
N PHE A 98 22.70 33.76 -27.27
CA PHE A 98 23.58 33.39 -26.15
C PHE A 98 22.97 32.28 -25.27
N ILE A 99 21.71 32.42 -24.87
CA ILE A 99 20.98 31.43 -24.10
C ILE A 99 20.97 30.09 -24.84
N THR A 100 20.54 30.08 -26.10
CA THR A 100 20.48 28.85 -26.93
C THR A 100 21.83 28.14 -27.02
N ALA A 101 22.94 28.88 -27.04
CA ALA A 101 24.28 28.33 -27.17
C ALA A 101 24.88 27.84 -25.83
N ASN A 102 24.50 28.44 -24.70
CA ASN A 102 25.22 28.32 -23.43
C ASN A 102 24.37 27.85 -22.25
N GLU A 103 23.05 27.73 -22.40
CA GLU A 103 22.16 27.29 -21.35
C GLU A 103 22.58 25.91 -20.84
N PRO A 104 22.70 25.70 -19.50
CA PRO A 104 22.98 24.39 -18.93
C PRO A 104 21.88 23.41 -19.26
N LYS A 105 22.27 22.25 -19.78
CA LYS A 105 21.30 21.19 -20.09
C LYS A 105 20.64 20.67 -18.82
N ALA A 106 19.33 20.44 -18.85
CA ALA A 106 18.57 19.87 -17.74
C ALA A 106 19.20 18.59 -17.18
N SER A 107 19.77 17.73 -18.05
CA SER A 107 20.49 16.51 -17.62
C SER A 107 21.77 16.77 -16.81
N THR A 108 22.36 17.96 -16.91
CA THR A 108 23.54 18.35 -16.13
C THR A 108 23.11 18.91 -14.78
N ILE A 109 22.08 19.75 -14.76
CA ILE A 109 21.45 20.27 -13.54
C ILE A 109 20.96 19.09 -12.68
N LYS A 110 20.28 18.14 -13.30
CA LYS A 110 19.83 16.89 -12.66
C LYS A 110 20.96 16.15 -11.93
N LYS A 111 22.15 16.04 -12.51
CA LYS A 111 23.28 15.34 -11.87
C LYS A 111 23.84 16.05 -10.64
N MET A 112 23.63 17.36 -10.53
CA MET A 112 24.16 18.13 -9.41
C MET A 112 23.41 17.79 -8.10
N GLY A 113 22.08 17.63 -8.14
CA GLY A 113 21.28 17.24 -6.99
C GLY A 113 21.31 15.74 -6.66
N ALA A 114 21.28 14.91 -7.70
CA ALA A 114 21.04 13.45 -7.57
C ALA A 114 21.94 12.71 -6.57
N LYS A 115 23.23 13.05 -6.50
CA LYS A 115 24.18 12.38 -5.59
C LYS A 115 23.81 12.60 -4.12
N ARG A 116 23.50 13.84 -3.76
CA ARG A 116 23.23 14.23 -2.35
C ARG A 116 21.87 13.73 -1.90
N THR A 117 20.88 13.80 -2.77
CA THR A 117 19.56 13.18 -2.54
C THR A 117 19.68 11.68 -2.26
N ALA A 118 20.48 10.94 -3.04
CA ALA A 118 20.66 9.50 -2.84
C ALA A 118 21.35 9.18 -1.50
N GLU A 119 22.36 9.97 -1.09
CA GLU A 119 23.06 9.79 0.18
C GLU A 119 22.10 9.99 1.37
N ARG A 120 21.31 11.06 1.37
CA ARG A 120 20.30 11.36 2.40
C ARG A 120 19.25 10.24 2.52
N ASN A 121 18.74 9.80 1.41
CA ASN A 121 17.66 8.80 1.39
C ASN A 121 18.10 7.43 1.90
N ALA A 122 19.33 7.00 1.60
CA ALA A 122 19.86 5.75 2.12
C ALA A 122 19.91 5.70 3.66
N ILE A 123 20.09 6.85 4.29
CA ILE A 123 20.15 6.98 5.75
C ILE A 123 18.76 6.98 6.37
N ARG A 124 17.83 7.76 5.81
CA ARG A 124 16.43 7.78 6.24
C ARG A 124 15.82 6.39 6.24
N LEU A 125 16.08 5.62 5.20
CA LEU A 125 15.58 4.27 5.06
C LEU A 125 16.13 3.30 6.10
N LYS A 126 17.43 3.37 6.39
CA LYS A 126 18.03 2.57 7.47
C LYS A 126 17.34 2.79 8.81
N LYS A 127 16.98 4.03 9.10
CA LYS A 127 16.27 4.40 10.34
C LYS A 127 14.86 3.87 10.37
N LEU A 128 14.12 4.04 9.26
CA LEU A 128 12.78 3.51 9.13
C LEU A 128 12.74 1.98 9.24
N GLU A 129 13.69 1.27 8.62
CA GLU A 129 13.84 -0.19 8.78
C GLU A 129 14.09 -0.59 10.24
N LYS A 130 14.95 0.14 10.95
CA LYS A 130 15.23 -0.11 12.36
C LYS A 130 13.98 0.10 13.22
N ARG A 131 13.26 1.18 13.01
CA ARG A 131 12.01 1.50 13.71
C ARG A 131 10.92 0.45 13.46
N ILE A 132 10.71 0.04 12.22
CA ILE A 132 9.77 -1.03 11.86
C ILE A 132 10.09 -2.33 12.59
N GLN A 133 11.39 -2.68 12.69
CA GLN A 133 11.84 -3.87 13.40
C GLN A 133 11.61 -3.79 14.91
N SER A 134 11.80 -2.61 15.53
CA SER A 134 11.62 -2.41 16.96
C SER A 134 10.15 -2.49 17.39
N LEU A 135 9.24 -1.96 16.60
CA LEU A 135 7.80 -2.01 16.87
C LEU A 135 7.22 -3.43 16.88
N GLY A 136 8.00 -4.46 16.47
CA GLY A 136 7.61 -5.87 16.54
C GLY A 136 6.31 -6.22 15.79
N LYS A 137 5.74 -5.27 15.06
CA LYS A 137 4.43 -5.38 14.41
C LYS A 137 4.51 -5.86 12.98
N ILE A 138 5.70 -5.85 12.38
CA ILE A 138 5.84 -6.10 10.95
C ILE A 138 6.94 -7.13 10.75
N GLN A 139 6.53 -8.34 10.39
CA GLN A 139 7.43 -9.39 9.90
C GLN A 139 7.77 -9.18 8.41
N ASN A 140 7.31 -8.09 7.85
CA ASN A 140 7.45 -7.78 6.44
C ASN A 140 8.70 -6.93 6.20
N THR A 141 9.32 -7.17 5.06
CA THR A 141 10.39 -6.30 4.57
C THR A 141 9.86 -4.91 4.29
N MET A 142 10.72 -3.91 4.28
CA MET A 142 10.34 -2.54 3.95
C MET A 142 9.62 -2.41 2.59
N SER A 143 9.95 -3.30 1.62
CA SER A 143 9.27 -3.32 0.33
C SER A 143 7.79 -3.71 0.43
N THR A 144 7.45 -4.70 1.26
CA THR A 144 6.06 -5.09 1.50
C THR A 144 5.28 -3.97 2.19
N TYR A 145 5.98 -3.19 2.96
CA TYR A 145 5.46 -2.11 3.73
C TYR A 145 5.14 -0.86 2.90
N MET A 146 6.04 -0.49 1.99
CA MET A 146 5.85 0.65 1.09
C MET A 146 4.99 0.31 -0.14
N ALA A 147 4.67 -0.98 -0.33
CA ALA A 147 3.78 -1.49 -1.37
C ALA A 147 2.55 -2.18 -0.77
N PRO A 148 1.55 -1.45 -0.31
CA PRO A 148 0.36 -2.04 0.34
C PRO A 148 -0.44 -2.99 -0.55
N ALA A 149 -0.17 -3.01 -1.87
CA ALA A 149 -0.76 -3.94 -2.83
C ALA A 149 -0.72 -5.42 -2.40
N THR A 150 0.23 -5.80 -1.55
CA THR A 150 0.38 -7.18 -1.06
C THR A 150 -0.35 -7.44 0.25
N GLY A 151 -1.18 -6.52 0.74
CA GLY A 151 -1.91 -6.65 2.00
C GLY A 151 -1.05 -6.39 3.25
N GLY A 152 0.09 -5.70 3.09
CA GLY A 152 0.92 -5.27 4.23
C GLY A 152 0.15 -4.30 5.14
N GLU A 153 0.36 -4.43 6.44
CA GLU A 153 -0.13 -3.42 7.39
C GLU A 153 0.71 -2.14 7.25
N GLY A 154 0.05 -0.97 7.29
CA GLY A 154 0.71 0.33 7.19
C GLY A 154 1.73 0.58 8.33
N ILE A 155 2.53 1.69 8.28
CA ILE A 155 3.61 2.05 9.24
C ILE A 155 3.15 2.13 10.69
N GLY A 156 1.85 2.06 10.90
CA GLY A 156 1.31 1.98 12.25
C GLY A 156 1.60 3.24 13.08
N ILE A 157 1.72 4.40 12.42
CA ILE A 157 1.81 5.70 13.08
C ILE A 157 0.45 6.01 13.66
N THR A 158 0.22 5.55 14.87
CA THR A 158 -1.07 5.61 15.55
C THR A 158 -0.90 5.84 17.05
N GLY A 159 -2.01 6.15 17.73
CA GLY A 159 -2.05 6.35 19.17
C GLY A 159 -1.61 7.75 19.58
N LYS A 160 -1.39 7.91 20.88
CA LYS A 160 -0.90 9.19 21.46
C LYS A 160 0.61 9.21 21.42
N ARG A 161 1.18 10.28 20.85
CA ARG A 161 2.62 10.49 20.75
C ARG A 161 2.96 11.93 21.14
N LYS A 162 4.21 12.15 21.53
CA LYS A 162 4.75 13.47 21.81
C LYS A 162 5.86 13.82 20.83
N GLY A 163 5.78 15.01 20.23
CA GLY A 163 6.88 15.62 19.47
C GLY A 163 7.60 16.67 20.31
N LEU A 164 8.86 16.92 20.00
CA LEU A 164 9.65 17.98 20.64
C LEU A 164 9.91 19.11 19.66
N VAL A 165 9.60 20.34 20.06
CA VAL A 165 9.92 21.57 19.33
C VAL A 165 10.83 22.44 20.15
N ILE A 166 11.99 22.81 19.59
CA ILE A 166 12.96 23.71 20.22
C ILE A 166 12.98 25.03 19.46
N LEU A 167 12.60 26.11 20.13
CA LEU A 167 12.71 27.47 19.59
C LEU A 167 14.14 27.98 19.70
N VAL A 168 14.67 28.56 18.62
CA VAL A 168 16.08 28.94 18.52
C VAL A 168 16.25 30.39 18.12
N ASN A 169 17.03 31.09 18.89
CA ASN A 169 17.62 32.41 18.53
C ASN A 169 19.07 32.22 18.10
N PHE A 170 19.47 32.88 17.03
CA PHE A 170 20.88 33.06 16.72
C PHE A 170 21.49 34.16 17.57
N LYS A 171 22.81 34.29 17.57
CA LYS A 171 23.49 35.37 18.27
C LYS A 171 23.03 36.78 17.80
N ASP A 172 22.85 36.93 16.50
CA ASP A 172 22.51 38.16 15.80
C ASP A 172 21.00 38.28 15.42
N VAL A 173 20.28 37.16 15.23
CA VAL A 173 18.87 37.16 14.86
C VAL A 173 18.02 36.59 16.01
N LYS A 174 17.00 37.33 16.41
CA LYS A 174 16.09 36.95 17.49
C LYS A 174 14.66 36.85 16.99
N MET A 175 13.91 35.92 17.54
CA MET A 175 12.47 35.82 17.32
C MET A 175 11.75 37.11 17.67
N GLN A 176 10.70 37.41 16.95
CA GLN A 176 9.83 38.53 17.26
C GLN A 176 9.20 38.33 18.64
N THR A 177 9.05 39.40 19.42
CA THR A 177 8.50 39.33 20.79
C THR A 177 7.08 38.74 20.83
N ALA A 178 6.30 38.95 19.76
CA ALA A 178 4.96 38.36 19.62
C ALA A 178 5.00 36.85 19.36
N HIS A 179 6.07 36.32 18.77
CA HIS A 179 6.25 34.94 18.44
C HIS A 179 6.93 34.17 19.60
N ASN A 180 6.36 34.31 20.77
CA ASN A 180 6.90 33.70 22.00
C ASN A 180 6.52 32.19 22.09
N ASN A 181 7.05 31.57 23.15
CA ASN A 181 6.80 30.14 23.39
C ASN A 181 5.30 29.77 23.47
N THR A 182 4.46 30.64 24.06
CA THR A 182 3.02 30.40 24.13
C THR A 182 2.38 30.39 22.74
N GLU A 183 2.74 31.34 21.89
CA GLU A 183 2.22 31.40 20.52
C GLU A 183 2.64 30.19 19.69
N TRP A 184 3.92 29.77 19.79
CA TRP A 184 4.38 28.55 19.16
C TRP A 184 3.71 27.28 19.74
N SER A 185 3.44 27.26 21.05
CA SER A 185 2.68 26.16 21.64
C SER A 185 1.24 26.09 21.08
N ASN A 186 0.61 27.26 20.85
CA ASN A 186 -0.69 27.34 20.18
C ASN A 186 -0.61 26.85 18.74
N PHE A 187 0.39 27.29 17.96
CA PHE A 187 0.66 26.88 16.59
C PHE A 187 0.79 25.36 16.44
N PHE A 188 1.47 24.71 17.38
CA PHE A 188 1.66 23.27 17.32
C PHE A 188 0.50 22.45 17.90
N ASN A 189 -0.28 22.97 18.88
CA ASN A 189 -1.18 22.14 19.68
C ASN A 189 -2.61 22.65 19.82
N GLN A 190 -2.89 23.95 19.60
CA GLN A 190 -4.21 24.50 19.90
C GLN A 190 -5.26 23.96 18.92
N GLU A 191 -6.28 23.30 19.44
CA GLU A 191 -7.43 22.88 18.64
C GLU A 191 -8.11 24.11 18.00
N GLY A 192 -8.33 24.04 16.67
CA GLY A 192 -8.91 25.12 15.90
C GLY A 192 -8.04 26.36 15.78
N TYR A 193 -6.70 26.23 15.85
CA TYR A 193 -5.78 27.35 15.66
C TYR A 193 -6.00 28.01 14.30
N ASN A 194 -6.26 29.33 14.29
CA ASN A 194 -6.59 30.08 13.09
C ASN A 194 -5.85 31.41 12.97
N HIS A 195 -4.81 31.64 13.78
CA HIS A 195 -3.99 32.83 13.68
C HIS A 195 -3.39 32.96 12.28
N LEU A 196 -3.44 34.17 11.72
CA LEU A 196 -2.99 34.47 10.34
C LEU A 196 -3.69 33.65 9.23
N GLY A 197 -4.78 33.00 9.53
CA GLY A 197 -5.54 32.23 8.57
C GLY A 197 -5.13 30.75 8.47
N ASN A 198 -4.36 30.22 9.43
CA ASN A 198 -4.09 28.79 9.50
C ASN A 198 -5.39 27.98 9.58
N SER A 199 -5.43 26.83 8.91
CA SER A 199 -6.58 25.92 8.88
C SER A 199 -6.65 24.98 10.09
N GLY A 200 -5.83 25.19 11.10
CA GLY A 200 -5.68 24.41 12.32
C GLY A 200 -4.26 24.50 12.84
N SER A 201 -3.95 23.82 13.93
CA SER A 201 -2.58 23.61 14.41
C SER A 201 -1.92 22.44 13.68
N VAL A 202 -0.62 22.23 13.89
CA VAL A 202 0.09 21.04 13.41
C VAL A 202 -0.54 19.76 14.00
N HIS A 203 -0.96 19.81 15.28
CA HIS A 203 -1.73 18.71 15.90
C HIS A 203 -3.05 18.46 15.17
N ASP A 204 -3.83 19.50 14.89
CA ASP A 204 -5.11 19.36 14.18
C ASP A 204 -4.92 18.71 12.82
N TYR A 205 -3.86 19.12 12.09
CA TYR A 205 -3.54 18.56 10.78
C TYR A 205 -3.33 17.04 10.85
N PHE A 206 -2.43 16.54 11.69
CA PHE A 206 -2.17 15.11 11.81
C PHE A 206 -3.36 14.34 12.38
N TYR A 207 -4.10 14.93 13.30
CA TYR A 207 -5.29 14.34 13.88
C TYR A 207 -6.40 14.15 12.84
N GLU A 208 -6.67 15.16 12.02
CA GLU A 208 -7.64 15.11 10.93
C GLU A 208 -7.19 14.15 9.83
N GLN A 209 -5.94 14.27 9.36
CA GLN A 209 -5.43 13.43 8.27
C GLN A 209 -5.45 11.94 8.61
N SER A 210 -5.30 11.59 9.87
CA SER A 210 -5.34 10.21 10.38
C SER A 210 -6.73 9.75 10.82
N TYR A 211 -7.78 10.55 10.64
CA TYR A 211 -9.13 10.28 11.16
C TYR A 211 -9.13 10.03 12.67
N GLY A 212 -8.33 10.78 13.40
CA GLY A 212 -8.16 10.66 14.85
C GLY A 212 -7.32 9.47 15.33
N LYS A 213 -6.74 8.70 14.43
CA LYS A 213 -5.90 7.54 14.80
C LYS A 213 -4.52 7.94 15.32
N PHE A 214 -3.98 9.07 14.90
CA PHE A 214 -2.70 9.60 15.31
C PHE A 214 -2.88 10.91 16.09
N ASN A 215 -2.72 10.87 17.40
CA ASN A 215 -2.87 12.01 18.29
C ASN A 215 -1.47 12.47 18.74
N LEU A 216 -0.88 13.37 17.97
CA LEU A 216 0.46 13.90 18.16
C LEU A 216 0.37 15.26 18.85
N THR A 217 0.91 15.36 20.06
CA THR A 217 1.04 16.64 20.80
C THR A 217 2.51 17.02 20.91
N PHE A 218 2.78 18.32 21.07
CA PHE A 218 4.15 18.83 21.06
C PHE A 218 4.50 19.54 22.36
N ASP A 219 5.66 19.20 22.92
CA ASP A 219 6.30 20.02 23.94
C ASP A 219 7.15 21.09 23.25
N VAL A 220 6.84 22.36 23.46
CA VAL A 220 7.53 23.50 22.86
C VAL A 220 8.40 24.19 23.92
N VAL A 221 9.71 24.21 23.69
CA VAL A 221 10.69 24.76 24.64
C VAL A 221 11.56 25.86 24.04
N GLY A 222 12.21 26.62 24.90
CA GLY A 222 13.05 27.76 24.46
C GLY A 222 12.24 29.09 24.46
N PRO A 223 12.69 30.14 23.71
CA PRO A 223 13.84 30.05 22.75
C PRO A 223 15.20 29.99 23.46
N VAL A 224 16.02 29.06 23.02
CA VAL A 224 17.46 29.00 23.38
C VAL A 224 18.25 29.94 22.46
N THR A 225 19.41 30.43 22.94
CA THR A 225 20.26 31.33 22.13
C THR A 225 21.57 30.65 21.78
N LEU A 226 21.80 30.47 20.49
CA LEU A 226 23.01 29.87 19.94
C LEU A 226 24.22 30.78 20.06
N SER A 227 25.40 30.18 20.03
CA SER A 227 26.68 30.90 20.23
C SER A 227 27.16 31.69 18.99
N LYS A 228 26.71 31.28 17.77
CA LYS A 228 27.15 31.87 16.51
C LYS A 228 26.03 32.69 15.85
N ASN A 229 26.39 33.48 14.85
CA ASN A 229 25.47 34.22 13.98
C ASN A 229 24.76 33.25 13.02
N MET A 230 23.57 33.61 12.51
CA MET A 230 22.79 32.80 11.55
C MET A 230 23.64 32.35 10.37
N ALA A 231 24.39 33.20 9.73
CA ALA A 231 25.26 32.90 8.61
C ALA A 231 26.37 31.88 8.90
N ALA A 232 26.67 31.58 10.14
CA ALA A 232 27.61 30.52 10.49
C ALA A 232 27.02 29.13 10.37
N TYR A 233 25.69 29.03 10.35
CA TYR A 233 24.95 27.78 10.19
C TYR A 233 24.34 27.70 8.77
N GLY A 234 23.71 28.76 8.29
CA GLY A 234 22.94 28.80 7.05
C GLY A 234 23.66 29.38 5.84
N ALA A 235 24.79 30.14 6.01
CA ALA A 235 25.41 30.68 4.78
C ALA A 235 25.87 29.54 3.84
N ASN A 236 25.57 29.67 2.55
CA ASN A 236 25.91 28.69 1.55
C ASN A 236 27.43 28.46 1.43
N ASP A 237 27.82 27.21 1.29
CA ASP A 237 29.16 26.78 0.96
C ASP A 237 29.45 26.95 -0.55
N SER A 238 30.62 26.49 -1.02
CA SER A 238 30.99 26.58 -2.44
C SER A 238 30.07 25.78 -3.37
N ASP A 239 29.26 24.90 -2.85
CA ASP A 239 28.37 24.01 -3.61
C ASP A 239 26.89 24.43 -3.47
N GLY A 240 26.66 25.59 -2.83
CA GLY A 240 25.34 26.20 -2.65
C GLY A 240 24.50 25.54 -1.53
N ASN A 241 25.13 24.94 -0.53
CA ASN A 241 24.44 24.30 0.58
C ASN A 241 24.75 25.02 1.89
N ASP A 242 23.81 24.96 2.84
CA ASP A 242 24.01 25.45 4.20
C ASP A 242 25.30 24.87 4.83
N LYS A 243 26.09 25.72 5.46
CA LYS A 243 27.40 25.34 6.04
C LYS A 243 27.30 24.35 7.19
N ASP A 244 26.38 24.56 8.13
CA ASP A 244 26.34 23.79 9.38
C ASP A 244 24.94 23.79 10.05
N PRO A 245 23.86 23.48 9.33
CA PRO A 245 22.52 23.48 9.92
C PRO A 245 22.36 22.40 11.00
N ALA A 246 23.01 21.25 10.85
CA ALA A 246 23.06 20.20 11.86
C ALA A 246 23.75 20.67 13.16
N GLY A 247 24.78 21.52 13.04
CA GLY A 247 25.40 22.16 14.20
C GLY A 247 24.47 23.10 14.95
N MET A 248 23.56 23.78 14.27
CA MET A 248 22.47 24.55 14.86
C MET A 248 21.61 23.64 15.77
N VAL A 249 21.13 22.52 15.25
CA VAL A 249 20.26 21.58 15.97
C VAL A 249 21.03 20.90 17.13
N TYR A 250 22.26 20.47 16.90
CA TYR A 250 23.12 19.91 17.94
C TYR A 250 23.28 20.85 19.14
N GLU A 251 23.56 22.13 18.90
CA GLU A 251 23.69 23.14 19.96
C GLU A 251 22.35 23.42 20.64
N ALA A 252 21.26 23.50 19.85
CA ALA A 252 19.91 23.71 20.37
C ALA A 252 19.49 22.61 21.36
N CYS A 253 19.69 21.35 21.01
CA CYS A 253 19.38 20.21 21.88
C CYS A 253 20.17 20.26 23.19
N LYS A 254 21.47 20.59 23.13
CA LYS A 254 22.29 20.73 24.35
C LYS A 254 21.82 21.85 25.26
N LEU A 255 21.40 22.97 24.71
CA LEU A 255 20.90 24.11 25.48
C LEU A 255 19.50 23.83 26.05
N ALA A 256 18.68 23.04 25.36
CA ALA A 256 17.34 22.66 25.81
C ALA A 256 17.36 21.51 26.85
N ALA A 257 18.49 20.82 27.05
CA ALA A 257 18.57 19.61 27.87
C ALA A 257 18.14 19.77 29.35
N SER A 258 18.12 20.99 29.88
CA SER A 258 17.59 21.28 31.22
C SER A 258 16.07 21.52 31.26
N GLN A 259 15.42 21.63 30.10
CA GLN A 259 14.00 21.95 29.98
C GLN A 259 13.15 20.73 29.65
N VAL A 260 13.75 19.67 29.07
CA VAL A 260 13.05 18.45 28.63
C VAL A 260 13.83 17.19 28.97
N ASN A 261 13.12 16.07 29.06
CA ASN A 261 13.70 14.74 29.10
C ASN A 261 13.57 14.11 27.71
N PHE A 262 14.67 13.99 26.98
CA PHE A 262 14.63 13.48 25.60
C PHE A 262 14.12 12.04 25.49
N ALA A 263 14.19 11.21 26.54
CA ALA A 263 13.63 9.87 26.55
C ALA A 263 12.09 9.83 26.40
N ASP A 264 11.38 10.94 26.62
CA ASP A 264 9.92 11.02 26.46
C ASP A 264 9.49 11.04 24.98
N TYR A 265 10.43 11.22 24.05
CA TYR A 265 10.23 11.32 22.61
C TYR A 265 10.80 10.11 21.83
N ASP A 266 11.20 9.07 22.52
CA ASP A 266 11.51 7.74 22.00
C ASP A 266 10.20 6.92 21.96
N TRP A 267 9.52 6.92 20.81
CA TRP A 267 8.16 6.39 20.69
C TRP A 267 8.08 4.88 20.71
N ASP A 268 9.14 4.21 20.31
CA ASP A 268 9.19 2.77 20.14
C ASP A 268 10.15 2.07 21.12
N GLY A 269 10.87 2.84 21.92
CA GLY A 269 11.77 2.30 22.98
C GLY A 269 13.09 1.75 22.42
N ASP A 270 13.51 2.19 21.23
CA ASP A 270 14.74 1.68 20.60
C ASP A 270 16.01 2.38 21.10
N GLY A 271 15.86 3.42 21.94
CA GLY A 271 16.95 4.21 22.52
C GLY A 271 17.39 5.38 21.62
N GLU A 272 16.60 5.74 20.63
CA GLU A 272 16.77 6.93 19.79
C GLU A 272 15.50 7.78 19.82
N VAL A 273 15.64 9.10 19.87
CA VAL A 273 14.53 10.04 19.77
C VAL A 273 13.98 9.97 18.34
N ASP A 274 12.66 9.76 18.18
CA ASP A 274 12.03 9.64 16.87
C ASP A 274 12.20 10.91 16.05
N GLN A 275 12.13 12.10 16.71
CA GLN A 275 12.35 13.38 16.03
C GLN A 275 12.53 14.53 17.01
N VAL A 276 13.41 15.48 16.62
CA VAL A 276 13.47 16.84 17.17
C VAL A 276 13.11 17.82 16.06
N PHE A 277 12.21 18.77 16.33
CA PHE A 277 11.90 19.85 15.41
C PHE A 277 12.46 21.18 15.92
N VAL A 278 13.09 21.96 15.04
CA VAL A 278 13.66 23.26 15.40
C VAL A 278 12.95 24.37 14.64
N ILE A 279 12.39 25.35 15.36
CA ILE A 279 11.98 26.61 14.77
C ILE A 279 13.07 27.64 15.03
N TYR A 280 13.69 28.13 13.97
CA TYR A 280 14.76 29.13 14.05
C TYR A 280 14.27 30.52 13.74
N ALA A 281 14.81 31.53 14.45
CA ALA A 281 14.45 32.95 14.32
C ALA A 281 14.76 33.52 12.92
N GLY A 282 13.87 34.32 12.39
CA GLY A 282 14.03 35.02 11.13
C GLY A 282 13.44 34.27 9.92
N TYR A 283 13.93 34.58 8.74
CA TYR A 283 13.48 34.02 7.47
C TYR A 283 14.28 32.80 7.07
N GLY A 284 13.69 31.95 6.25
CA GLY A 284 14.32 30.77 5.64
C GLY A 284 14.69 31.02 4.18
N GLU A 285 15.76 30.40 3.66
CA GLU A 285 16.28 30.60 2.32
C GLU A 285 15.26 30.17 1.24
N ALA A 286 14.50 29.10 1.47
CA ALA A 286 13.51 28.58 0.52
C ALA A 286 12.46 29.63 0.07
N SER A 287 12.28 30.72 0.83
CA SER A 287 11.27 31.75 0.53
C SER A 287 11.77 33.18 0.61
N TYR A 288 12.99 33.43 1.10
CA TYR A 288 13.47 34.78 1.39
C TYR A 288 14.60 35.28 0.44
N ASP A 289 15.27 34.41 -0.29
CA ASP A 289 16.38 34.74 -1.19
C ASP A 289 17.58 35.41 -0.46
N ASP A 290 17.92 34.89 0.73
CA ASP A 290 19.14 35.30 1.43
C ASP A 290 19.99 34.04 1.72
N GLU A 291 21.06 33.89 0.95
CA GLU A 291 22.02 32.79 1.06
C GLU A 291 22.68 32.66 2.45
N ASN A 292 22.41 33.59 3.38
CA ASN A 292 22.91 33.54 4.75
C ASN A 292 21.91 32.96 5.74
N THR A 293 20.71 32.57 5.28
CA THR A 293 19.66 31.97 6.08
C THR A 293 19.64 30.44 5.91
N VAL A 294 19.03 29.75 6.85
CA VAL A 294 18.95 28.29 6.80
C VAL A 294 17.80 27.88 5.89
N TRP A 295 18.01 26.86 5.07
CA TRP A 295 16.95 26.21 4.31
C TRP A 295 16.13 25.27 5.23
N PRO A 296 14.79 25.30 5.26
CA PRO A 296 13.97 24.31 5.97
C PRO A 296 14.22 22.90 5.40
N HIS A 297 14.45 21.93 6.29
CA HIS A 297 14.74 20.56 5.86
C HIS A 297 14.60 19.53 6.99
N GLU A 298 14.47 18.26 6.63
CA GLU A 298 14.71 17.11 7.50
C GLU A 298 16.12 16.55 7.26
N TRP A 299 16.86 16.18 8.33
CA TRP A 299 18.16 15.54 8.23
C TRP A 299 18.54 14.78 9.51
N CYS A 300 19.79 14.31 9.59
CA CYS A 300 20.30 13.63 10.77
C CYS A 300 21.68 14.15 11.20
N LEU A 301 21.90 14.19 12.51
CA LEU A 301 23.11 14.71 13.13
C LEU A 301 24.36 13.89 12.78
N THR A 302 24.24 12.55 12.75
CA THR A 302 25.38 11.65 12.53
C THR A 302 26.04 11.81 11.17
N GLU A 303 25.25 12.12 10.13
CA GLU A 303 25.80 12.32 8.79
C GLU A 303 26.52 13.66 8.64
N ALA A 304 26.12 14.64 9.43
CA ALA A 304 26.86 15.89 9.56
C ALA A 304 28.08 15.79 10.50
N GLY A 305 28.38 14.59 11.01
CA GLY A 305 29.51 14.34 11.90
C GLY A 305 29.26 14.60 13.39
N TYR A 306 28.00 14.85 13.79
CA TYR A 306 27.62 15.07 15.18
C TYR A 306 27.06 13.80 15.82
N ASN A 307 27.53 13.47 17.02
CA ASN A 307 26.99 12.42 17.86
C ASN A 307 26.46 13.02 19.16
N LEU A 308 25.17 12.80 19.44
CA LEU A 308 24.52 13.38 20.60
C LEU A 308 23.69 12.32 21.34
N THR A 309 23.93 12.20 22.64
CA THR A 309 23.14 11.38 23.56
C THR A 309 22.80 12.22 24.77
N LEU A 310 21.49 12.39 25.04
CA LEU A 310 20.97 13.12 26.21
C LEU A 310 19.91 12.24 26.89
N ASN A 311 19.86 12.26 28.21
CA ASN A 311 18.95 11.46 29.04
C ASN A 311 18.95 9.95 28.71
N GLY A 312 20.06 9.42 28.16
CA GLY A 312 20.23 8.01 27.85
C GLY A 312 19.76 7.59 26.47
N VAL A 313 19.17 8.49 25.68
CA VAL A 313 18.72 8.24 24.30
C VAL A 313 19.57 9.02 23.30
N LYS A 314 19.79 8.43 22.12
CA LYS A 314 20.46 9.07 20.99
C LYS A 314 19.52 10.08 20.34
N ILE A 315 20.05 11.24 19.95
CA ILE A 315 19.36 12.24 19.15
C ILE A 315 20.03 12.28 17.79
N ASP A 316 19.28 12.04 16.74
CA ASP A 316 19.82 11.97 15.38
C ASP A 316 18.92 12.64 14.35
N THR A 317 17.69 12.13 14.14
CA THR A 317 16.72 12.70 13.19
C THR A 317 16.21 14.04 13.69
N TYR A 318 16.21 15.03 12.81
CA TYR A 318 15.64 16.33 13.08
C TYR A 318 14.96 16.94 11.86
N GLY A 319 13.95 17.78 12.09
CA GLY A 319 13.43 18.71 11.09
C GLY A 319 13.66 20.14 11.55
N CYS A 320 13.69 21.09 10.63
CA CYS A 320 13.74 22.50 10.99
C CYS A 320 12.96 23.39 10.02
N SER A 321 12.43 24.50 10.54
CA SER A 321 11.72 25.50 9.74
C SER A 321 11.94 26.91 10.32
N GLN A 322 11.64 27.93 9.52
CA GLN A 322 11.81 29.34 9.87
C GLN A 322 10.66 29.88 10.74
N GLU A 323 10.94 30.98 11.43
CA GLU A 323 9.93 31.75 12.15
C GLU A 323 9.05 32.59 11.22
N LEU A 324 9.65 33.24 10.22
CA LEU A 324 9.02 34.31 9.46
C LEU A 324 8.67 33.92 8.04
N PHE A 325 7.44 34.22 7.66
CA PHE A 325 6.91 34.03 6.33
C PHE A 325 7.42 35.09 5.34
N GLY A 326 7.74 34.64 4.14
CA GLY A 326 7.86 35.52 2.97
C GLY A 326 9.28 35.82 2.51
N ALA A 327 9.35 36.64 1.44
CA ALA A 327 10.56 37.03 0.76
C ALA A 327 10.89 38.52 0.97
N SER A 328 10.33 39.14 2.01
CA SER A 328 10.54 40.58 2.27
C SER A 328 10.84 40.82 3.75
N SER A 329 11.94 41.53 4.01
CA SER A 329 12.32 41.97 5.35
C SER A 329 11.30 42.93 6.04
N SER A 330 10.31 43.42 5.25
CA SER A 330 9.25 44.28 5.79
C SER A 330 8.10 43.48 6.44
N THR A 331 7.91 42.18 6.07
CA THR A 331 6.91 41.33 6.68
C THR A 331 7.49 40.66 7.91
N LYS A 332 6.76 40.68 9.04
CA LYS A 332 7.16 40.08 10.31
C LYS A 332 6.11 39.10 10.84
N ARG A 333 5.33 38.50 9.96
CA ARG A 333 4.33 37.51 10.34
C ARG A 333 4.97 36.13 10.47
N MET A 334 4.42 35.30 11.35
CA MET A 334 4.81 33.89 11.47
C MET A 334 4.61 33.14 10.15
N ASP A 335 5.40 32.12 9.93
CA ASP A 335 5.17 31.19 8.84
C ASP A 335 3.95 30.31 9.10
N GLY A 336 3.42 29.66 8.05
CA GLY A 336 2.29 28.72 8.15
C GLY A 336 2.71 27.33 8.61
N ILE A 337 1.71 26.49 8.93
CA ILE A 337 1.95 25.11 9.40
C ILE A 337 2.49 24.17 8.31
N GLY A 338 2.39 24.55 7.03
CA GLY A 338 2.67 23.66 5.90
C GLY A 338 4.09 23.10 5.89
N ALA A 339 5.09 23.97 6.16
CA ALA A 339 6.48 23.56 6.29
C ALA A 339 6.68 22.53 7.41
N ALA A 340 6.13 22.81 8.60
CA ALA A 340 6.23 21.91 9.74
C ALA A 340 5.53 20.55 9.45
N CYS A 341 4.37 20.56 8.78
CA CYS A 341 3.66 19.33 8.41
C CYS A 341 4.45 18.50 7.42
N HIS A 342 5.04 19.12 6.39
CA HIS A 342 5.85 18.43 5.38
C HIS A 342 7.10 17.80 5.99
N GLU A 343 7.96 18.60 6.65
CA GLU A 343 9.21 18.10 7.22
C GLU A 343 8.99 17.04 8.31
N PHE A 344 7.94 17.20 9.11
CA PHE A 344 7.59 16.20 10.10
C PHE A 344 7.12 14.88 9.45
N SER A 345 6.50 14.93 8.28
CA SER A 345 6.07 13.75 7.55
C SER A 345 7.25 12.89 7.08
N HIS A 346 8.39 13.50 6.75
CA HIS A 346 9.62 12.76 6.46
C HIS A 346 10.09 11.95 7.67
N CYS A 347 9.96 12.48 8.87
CA CYS A 347 10.31 11.75 10.09
C CYS A 347 9.36 10.57 10.36
N MET A 348 8.16 10.61 9.80
CA MET A 348 7.25 9.46 9.78
C MET A 348 7.59 8.45 8.67
N GLY A 349 8.57 8.76 7.81
CA GLY A 349 9.06 7.88 6.74
C GLY A 349 8.37 8.09 5.39
N LEU A 350 7.55 9.12 5.23
CA LEU A 350 6.93 9.43 3.94
C LEU A 350 7.97 10.05 2.99
N PRO A 351 8.06 9.61 1.72
CA PRO A 351 8.95 10.19 0.74
C PRO A 351 8.35 11.46 0.12
N ASP A 352 9.17 12.20 -0.59
CA ASP A 352 8.69 13.23 -1.51
C ASP A 352 7.98 12.61 -2.71
N ILE A 353 6.88 13.24 -3.14
CA ILE A 353 6.09 12.74 -4.27
C ILE A 353 6.20 13.71 -5.47
N TYR A 354 7.34 14.29 -5.64
CA TYR A 354 7.70 15.13 -6.79
C TYR A 354 9.03 14.67 -7.41
N ASP A 355 9.50 15.33 -8.45
CA ASP A 355 10.77 15.01 -9.12
C ASP A 355 11.96 15.63 -8.38
N THR A 356 12.66 14.83 -7.59
CA THR A 356 13.81 15.25 -6.78
C THR A 356 15.11 15.45 -7.59
N GLU A 357 15.07 15.44 -8.93
CA GLU A 357 16.22 15.65 -9.80
C GLU A 357 15.97 16.66 -10.92
N TYR A 358 14.86 17.40 -10.87
CA TYR A 358 14.47 18.39 -11.88
C TYR A 358 14.40 17.87 -13.32
N GLY A 359 14.08 16.60 -13.51
CA GLY A 359 13.97 15.95 -14.81
C GLY A 359 12.68 16.28 -15.58
N GLY A 360 11.77 17.04 -14.96
CA GLY A 360 10.47 17.43 -15.50
C GLY A 360 9.37 16.39 -15.23
N GLY A 361 9.49 15.56 -14.19
CA GLY A 361 8.40 14.77 -13.63
C GLY A 361 7.43 15.68 -12.87
N TYR A 362 6.13 15.43 -12.96
CA TYR A 362 5.11 16.24 -12.29
C TYR A 362 4.88 15.80 -10.83
N GLY A 363 4.87 14.48 -10.59
CA GLY A 363 4.51 13.91 -9.29
C GLY A 363 3.05 14.15 -8.96
N MET A 364 2.79 14.80 -7.81
CA MET A 364 1.45 15.13 -7.32
C MET A 364 1.14 16.64 -7.32
N GLY A 365 2.09 17.51 -7.70
CA GLY A 365 1.87 18.96 -7.77
C GLY A 365 1.27 19.55 -6.50
N ASN A 366 0.21 20.37 -6.62
CA ASN A 366 -0.52 20.95 -5.49
C ASN A 366 -1.57 20.00 -4.87
N TRP A 367 -1.64 18.74 -5.29
CA TRP A 367 -2.59 17.75 -4.78
C TRP A 367 -2.17 17.08 -3.46
N ASP A 368 -0.94 17.32 -3.02
CA ASP A 368 -0.37 16.57 -1.90
C ASP A 368 0.61 17.39 -1.06
N VAL A 369 0.60 17.18 0.27
CA VAL A 369 1.50 17.87 1.20
C VAL A 369 2.96 17.46 1.01
N MET A 370 3.25 16.22 0.59
CA MET A 370 4.60 15.75 0.26
C MET A 370 5.03 16.16 -1.16
N SER A 371 4.36 17.16 -1.71
CA SER A 371 4.67 17.87 -2.94
C SER A 371 4.39 19.38 -2.72
N SER A 372 4.00 20.13 -3.75
CA SER A 372 3.75 21.56 -3.65
C SER A 372 2.51 21.94 -2.80
N GLY A 373 1.66 20.98 -2.45
CA GLY A 373 0.47 21.20 -1.63
C GLY A 373 0.74 21.67 -0.20
N SER A 374 1.98 21.53 0.30
CA SER A 374 2.44 22.13 1.56
C SER A 374 2.33 23.67 1.57
N TYR A 375 2.34 24.29 0.39
CA TYR A 375 2.20 25.74 0.24
C TYR A 375 0.77 26.24 0.07
N GLY A 376 -0.24 25.38 0.21
CA GLY A 376 -1.64 25.78 0.17
C GLY A 376 -1.89 27.00 1.07
N GLY A 377 -2.61 28.03 0.56
CA GLY A 377 -2.85 29.27 1.28
C GLY A 377 -1.59 29.98 1.76
N ASP A 378 -0.52 29.98 0.97
CA ASP A 378 0.80 30.51 1.36
C ASP A 378 1.49 29.69 2.48
N GLY A 379 1.14 28.40 2.66
CA GLY A 379 1.64 27.55 3.72
C GLY A 379 0.77 27.56 4.99
N TYR A 380 -0.28 28.39 5.04
CA TYR A 380 -1.22 28.43 6.16
C TYR A 380 -2.29 27.34 6.10
N ASN A 381 -2.58 26.85 4.89
CA ASN A 381 -3.59 25.83 4.64
C ASN A 381 -3.03 24.70 3.78
N PRO A 382 -2.04 23.91 4.27
CA PRO A 382 -1.51 22.82 3.51
C PRO A 382 -2.61 21.81 3.20
N VAL A 383 -2.61 21.25 1.98
CA VAL A 383 -3.57 20.22 1.61
C VAL A 383 -3.26 18.89 2.30
N GLY A 384 -4.24 17.99 2.34
CA GLY A 384 -4.10 16.69 2.97
C GLY A 384 -3.27 15.70 2.14
N TYR A 385 -2.88 14.61 2.78
CA TYR A 385 -2.25 13.46 2.14
C TYR A 385 -3.18 12.80 1.12
N ASN A 386 -2.61 12.19 0.11
CA ASN A 386 -3.32 11.31 -0.81
C ASN A 386 -3.67 9.95 -0.16
N SER A 387 -4.45 9.12 -0.84
CA SER A 387 -4.89 7.82 -0.34
C SER A 387 -3.75 6.81 -0.19
N TYR A 388 -2.67 6.90 -0.97
CA TYR A 388 -1.49 6.05 -0.84
C TYR A 388 -0.81 6.29 0.52
N GLU A 389 -0.53 7.54 0.86
CA GLU A 389 0.14 7.90 2.11
C GLU A 389 -0.71 7.56 3.33
N LYS A 390 -2.02 7.82 3.28
CA LYS A 390 -2.95 7.42 4.34
C LYS A 390 -3.00 5.89 4.50
N TRP A 391 -2.87 5.16 3.41
CA TRP A 391 -2.84 3.70 3.42
C TRP A 391 -1.55 3.16 4.03
N VAL A 392 -0.37 3.61 3.58
CA VAL A 392 0.91 3.17 4.16
C VAL A 392 1.06 3.59 5.62
N SER A 393 0.45 4.69 6.04
CA SER A 393 0.41 5.13 7.44
C SER A 393 -0.56 4.31 8.32
N GLY A 394 -1.35 3.41 7.74
CA GLY A 394 -2.34 2.60 8.46
C GLY A 394 -3.63 3.37 8.83
N TRP A 395 -3.84 4.54 8.24
CA TRP A 395 -4.99 5.37 8.53
C TRP A 395 -6.21 5.02 7.67
N LEU A 396 -5.97 4.48 6.49
CA LEU A 396 -6.97 4.09 5.50
C LEU A 396 -6.66 2.69 4.97
N GLN A 397 -7.69 1.93 4.59
CA GLN A 397 -7.57 0.69 3.82
C GLN A 397 -8.45 0.82 2.58
N PRO A 398 -7.90 0.94 1.38
CA PRO A 398 -8.70 1.03 0.17
C PRO A 398 -9.52 -0.24 -0.08
N THR A 399 -10.72 -0.08 -0.62
CA THR A 399 -11.55 -1.19 -1.07
C THR A 399 -11.12 -1.63 -2.46
N GLU A 400 -10.79 -2.92 -2.62
CA GLU A 400 -10.40 -3.44 -3.93
C GLU A 400 -11.60 -3.64 -4.85
N LEU A 401 -11.50 -3.06 -6.06
CA LEU A 401 -12.47 -3.26 -7.14
C LEU A 401 -12.04 -4.44 -8.02
N LYS A 402 -12.75 -5.57 -7.93
CA LYS A 402 -12.45 -6.82 -8.66
C LYS A 402 -13.50 -7.16 -9.70
N SER A 403 -14.74 -6.93 -9.39
CA SER A 403 -15.90 -7.35 -10.18
C SER A 403 -16.75 -6.15 -10.60
N PRO A 404 -17.51 -6.28 -11.69
CA PRO A 404 -18.42 -5.24 -12.14
C PRO A 404 -19.35 -4.74 -11.05
N GLN A 405 -19.36 -3.42 -10.82
CA GLN A 405 -20.25 -2.80 -9.83
C GLN A 405 -20.46 -1.32 -10.12
N TYR A 406 -21.51 -0.77 -9.52
CA TYR A 406 -21.75 0.66 -9.46
C TYR A 406 -21.37 1.18 -8.08
N VAL A 407 -20.40 2.07 -8.03
CA VAL A 407 -20.02 2.78 -6.80
C VAL A 407 -20.86 4.05 -6.70
N THR A 408 -21.49 4.26 -5.56
CA THR A 408 -22.34 5.43 -5.34
C THR A 408 -22.04 6.07 -4.00
N GLY A 409 -22.05 7.40 -3.96
CA GLY A 409 -21.93 8.15 -2.74
C GLY A 409 -20.56 8.08 -2.06
N MET A 410 -19.49 7.87 -2.84
CA MET A 410 -18.11 7.88 -2.34
C MET A 410 -17.80 9.24 -1.69
N LYS A 411 -17.46 9.22 -0.42
CA LYS A 411 -17.20 10.41 0.39
C LYS A 411 -15.84 11.02 0.09
N ALA A 412 -15.70 12.30 0.40
CA ALA A 412 -14.42 13.00 0.30
C ALA A 412 -13.37 12.36 1.22
N LEU A 413 -12.13 12.27 0.73
CA LEU A 413 -11.01 11.63 1.42
C LEU A 413 -10.68 12.29 2.78
N ASN A 414 -10.87 13.60 2.91
CA ASN A 414 -10.70 14.30 4.18
C ASN A 414 -11.86 14.06 5.17
N ALA A 415 -13.04 13.67 4.68
CA ALA A 415 -14.22 13.42 5.52
C ALA A 415 -14.35 11.97 6.00
N ALA A 416 -13.79 11.01 5.24
CA ALA A 416 -13.90 9.58 5.56
C ALA A 416 -12.69 8.80 5.01
N PRO A 417 -12.27 7.70 5.68
CA PRO A 417 -11.22 6.81 5.18
C PRO A 417 -11.72 5.92 4.03
N GLU A 418 -12.12 6.55 2.92
CA GLU A 418 -12.74 5.88 1.78
C GLU A 418 -11.93 6.13 0.50
N ALA A 419 -11.40 5.06 -0.06
CA ALA A 419 -10.72 5.03 -1.35
C ALA A 419 -10.88 3.64 -1.97
N TYR A 420 -10.64 3.54 -3.29
CA TYR A 420 -10.69 2.27 -4.01
C TYR A 420 -9.36 1.99 -4.69
N VAL A 421 -9.03 0.68 -4.84
CA VAL A 421 -7.83 0.23 -5.54
C VAL A 421 -8.18 -0.72 -6.67
N ILE A 422 -7.48 -0.57 -7.82
CA ILE A 422 -7.61 -1.42 -9.00
C ILE A 422 -6.22 -1.90 -9.38
N TYR A 423 -5.96 -3.19 -9.23
CA TYR A 423 -4.64 -3.78 -9.52
C TYR A 423 -4.44 -4.15 -10.99
N ASN A 424 -3.21 -4.00 -11.47
CA ASN A 424 -2.68 -4.80 -12.56
C ASN A 424 -2.56 -6.26 -12.07
N GLU A 425 -3.36 -7.17 -12.63
CA GLU A 425 -3.45 -8.55 -12.12
C GLU A 425 -2.15 -9.35 -12.30
N LYS A 426 -1.35 -9.02 -13.32
CA LYS A 426 -0.07 -9.68 -13.55
C LYS A 426 1.06 -9.09 -12.70
N THR A 427 1.00 -7.80 -12.41
CA THR A 427 2.01 -7.06 -11.64
C THR A 427 1.30 -6.24 -10.55
N PRO A 428 0.89 -6.87 -9.43
CA PRO A 428 0.08 -6.20 -8.39
C PRO A 428 0.77 -5.03 -7.66
N THR A 429 2.08 -4.82 -7.88
CA THR A 429 2.79 -3.62 -7.43
C THR A 429 2.44 -2.39 -8.28
N GLU A 430 1.79 -2.58 -9.43
CA GLU A 430 1.23 -1.51 -10.24
C GLU A 430 -0.29 -1.48 -10.11
N TYR A 431 -0.86 -0.34 -9.76
CA TYR A 431 -2.28 -0.18 -9.50
C TYR A 431 -2.73 1.27 -9.64
N TYR A 432 -4.05 1.45 -9.73
CA TYR A 432 -4.69 2.75 -9.58
C TYR A 432 -5.32 2.86 -8.20
N LEU A 433 -5.24 4.06 -7.61
CA LEU A 433 -6.03 4.46 -6.46
C LEU A 433 -7.05 5.52 -6.90
N LEU A 434 -8.27 5.38 -6.43
CA LEU A 434 -9.35 6.30 -6.69
C LEU A 434 -9.73 6.98 -5.39
N GLU A 435 -9.70 8.32 -5.37
CA GLU A 435 -10.04 9.13 -4.21
C GLU A 435 -10.93 10.30 -4.59
N ASN A 436 -11.90 10.61 -3.75
CA ASN A 436 -12.75 11.80 -3.90
C ASN A 436 -12.08 12.97 -3.19
N ARG A 437 -11.64 13.99 -3.92
CA ARG A 437 -11.06 15.20 -3.36
C ARG A 437 -12.09 16.32 -3.42
N GLN A 438 -12.21 17.08 -2.33
CA GLN A 438 -13.15 18.20 -2.22
C GLN A 438 -12.47 19.38 -1.55
N GLN A 439 -12.71 20.58 -2.05
CA GLN A 439 -12.14 21.84 -1.57
C GLN A 439 -12.79 22.31 -0.25
N VAL A 440 -12.65 21.50 0.81
CA VAL A 440 -13.23 21.78 2.15
C VAL A 440 -12.23 21.39 3.25
N GLY A 441 -12.29 22.09 4.40
CA GLY A 441 -11.38 21.81 5.53
C GLY A 441 -9.91 22.03 5.15
N THR A 442 -9.03 21.10 5.52
CA THR A 442 -7.61 21.10 5.14
C THR A 442 -7.39 21.02 3.63
N ASP A 443 -8.35 20.51 2.86
CA ASP A 443 -8.29 20.41 1.42
C ASP A 443 -8.86 21.66 0.70
N SER A 444 -9.12 22.78 1.40
CA SER A 444 -9.70 24.00 0.81
C SER A 444 -8.87 24.61 -0.32
N GLU A 445 -7.57 24.41 -0.30
CA GLU A 445 -6.60 24.94 -1.29
C GLU A 445 -6.26 23.96 -2.42
N LEU A 446 -6.96 22.84 -2.51
CA LEU A 446 -6.79 21.94 -3.66
C LEU A 446 -7.07 22.64 -4.98
N PRO A 447 -6.38 22.27 -6.07
CA PRO A 447 -6.57 22.90 -7.39
C PRO A 447 -7.99 22.77 -7.95
N ALA A 448 -8.69 21.67 -7.60
CA ALA A 448 -10.05 21.38 -8.02
C ALA A 448 -10.71 20.35 -7.10
N HIS A 449 -11.93 19.93 -7.45
CA HIS A 449 -12.68 18.90 -6.76
C HIS A 449 -13.17 17.82 -7.74
N GLY A 450 -13.45 16.62 -7.22
CA GLY A 450 -13.92 15.47 -8.02
C GLY A 450 -13.16 14.19 -7.71
N LEU A 451 -13.30 13.19 -8.59
CA LEU A 451 -12.54 11.94 -8.52
C LEU A 451 -11.12 12.16 -9.02
N LEU A 452 -10.15 12.03 -8.15
CA LEU A 452 -8.73 11.98 -8.51
C LEU A 452 -8.31 10.51 -8.67
N VAL A 453 -7.57 10.21 -9.75
CA VAL A 453 -7.05 8.88 -10.03
C VAL A 453 -5.54 8.91 -9.96
N LEU A 454 -4.97 8.16 -9.01
CA LEU A 454 -3.53 8.00 -8.87
C LEU A 454 -3.08 6.75 -9.62
N HIS A 455 -1.91 6.83 -10.25
CA HIS A 455 -1.20 5.68 -10.82
C HIS A 455 0.05 5.41 -9.97
N VAL A 456 0.09 4.24 -9.38
CA VAL A 456 1.23 3.76 -8.58
C VAL A 456 1.87 2.59 -9.30
N ASP A 457 3.19 2.64 -9.52
CA ASP A 457 4.01 1.51 -9.95
C ASP A 457 5.19 1.40 -8.99
N TYR A 458 4.96 0.68 -7.88
CA TYR A 458 5.91 0.59 -6.79
C TYR A 458 7.21 -0.09 -7.22
N ASP A 459 8.32 0.60 -6.97
CA ASP A 459 9.68 0.11 -7.14
C ASP A 459 10.49 0.41 -5.88
N LYS A 460 10.93 -0.63 -5.19
CA LYS A 460 11.66 -0.50 -3.93
C LYS A 460 12.84 0.48 -4.02
N SER A 461 13.61 0.40 -5.09
CA SER A 461 14.80 1.27 -5.26
C SER A 461 14.42 2.73 -5.46
N ALA A 462 13.32 3.00 -6.17
CA ALA A 462 12.84 4.37 -6.36
C ALA A 462 12.39 4.98 -5.03
N TRP A 463 11.66 4.22 -4.21
CA TRP A 463 11.25 4.65 -2.86
C TRP A 463 12.45 4.84 -1.93
N GLU A 464 13.38 3.87 -1.93
CA GLU A 464 14.60 3.93 -1.12
C GLU A 464 15.52 5.09 -1.46
N ASN A 465 15.53 5.52 -2.70
CA ASN A 465 16.35 6.64 -3.16
C ASN A 465 15.58 7.96 -3.32
N ASN A 466 14.32 8.02 -2.89
CA ASN A 466 13.44 9.18 -3.06
C ASN A 466 13.42 9.70 -4.51
N THR A 467 13.36 8.79 -5.48
CA THR A 467 13.42 9.09 -6.91
C THR A 467 12.15 8.65 -7.64
N LEU A 468 11.02 8.64 -6.92
CA LEU A 468 9.74 8.10 -7.38
C LEU A 468 9.34 8.66 -8.74
N ASN A 469 9.51 9.95 -8.94
CA ASN A 469 9.02 10.69 -10.10
C ASN A 469 10.11 11.35 -10.95
N ASN A 470 11.38 10.99 -10.74
CA ASN A 470 12.54 11.55 -11.44
C ASN A 470 12.63 11.13 -12.91
N ASN A 471 11.87 10.12 -13.32
CA ASN A 471 11.71 9.77 -14.72
C ASN A 471 10.35 10.25 -15.22
N LYS A 472 10.31 11.40 -15.89
CA LYS A 472 9.06 11.98 -16.40
C LYS A 472 8.25 11.09 -17.34
N ASN A 473 8.88 10.08 -17.96
CA ASN A 473 8.21 9.12 -18.84
C ASN A 473 7.72 7.86 -18.08
N HIS A 474 8.11 7.72 -16.82
CA HIS A 474 7.75 6.59 -15.95
C HIS A 474 7.73 7.05 -14.51
N GLN A 475 6.77 7.89 -14.16
CA GLN A 475 6.55 8.34 -12.79
C GLN A 475 5.91 7.22 -11.97
N ARG A 476 6.40 7.00 -10.76
CA ARG A 476 6.04 5.86 -9.93
C ARG A 476 4.83 6.10 -9.03
N LEU A 477 4.55 7.34 -8.70
CA LEU A 477 3.35 7.77 -7.99
C LEU A 477 2.95 9.14 -8.53
N THR A 478 1.93 9.17 -9.38
CA THR A 478 1.43 10.38 -10.01
C THR A 478 -0.06 10.26 -10.29
N ILE A 479 -0.66 11.25 -10.90
CA ILE A 479 -2.08 11.26 -11.28
C ILE A 479 -2.28 10.82 -12.72
N ILE A 480 -3.51 10.38 -13.03
CA ILE A 480 -4.03 10.27 -14.39
C ILE A 480 -5.03 11.42 -14.57
N PRO A 481 -4.58 12.58 -15.05
CA PRO A 481 -5.41 13.79 -15.09
C PRO A 481 -6.53 13.66 -16.11
N ALA A 482 -7.74 14.09 -15.75
CA ALA A 482 -8.90 13.97 -16.63
C ALA A 482 -8.76 14.78 -17.93
N ASP A 483 -7.97 15.84 -17.93
CA ASP A 483 -7.68 16.63 -19.14
C ASP A 483 -6.51 16.06 -19.97
N GLY A 484 -5.79 15.07 -19.46
CA GLY A 484 -4.66 14.40 -20.12
C GLY A 484 -3.33 15.16 -20.02
N VAL A 485 -3.21 16.17 -19.16
CA VAL A 485 -2.01 17.02 -19.04
C VAL A 485 -1.61 17.18 -17.56
N CYS A 486 -0.48 16.61 -17.17
CA CYS A 486 0.13 16.86 -15.86
C CYS A 486 0.95 18.15 -15.91
N SER A 487 0.41 19.25 -15.39
CA SER A 487 1.15 20.52 -15.24
C SER A 487 0.44 21.46 -14.27
N ASP A 488 1.18 22.29 -13.55
CA ASP A 488 0.65 23.29 -12.62
C ASP A 488 -0.37 24.24 -13.28
N ALA A 489 -0.22 24.49 -14.58
CA ALA A 489 -1.14 25.39 -15.30
C ALA A 489 -2.51 24.76 -15.60
N THR A 490 -2.65 23.44 -15.48
CA THR A 490 -3.84 22.69 -15.85
C THR A 490 -4.46 21.89 -14.71
N GLU A 491 -3.91 21.97 -13.50
CA GLU A 491 -4.33 21.17 -12.32
C GLU A 491 -5.85 21.23 -12.05
N SER A 492 -6.50 22.34 -12.37
CA SER A 492 -7.96 22.46 -12.28
C SER A 492 -8.73 21.51 -13.22
N GLY A 493 -8.04 20.86 -14.14
CA GLY A 493 -8.58 19.87 -15.09
C GLY A 493 -8.28 18.43 -14.72
N ASP A 494 -7.57 18.14 -13.64
CA ASP A 494 -7.05 16.82 -13.29
C ASP A 494 -8.11 15.84 -12.80
N THR A 495 -9.10 16.33 -12.06
CA THR A 495 -10.18 15.49 -11.50
C THR A 495 -11.23 15.12 -12.52
N TYR A 496 -11.87 13.96 -12.35
CA TYR A 496 -13.03 13.52 -13.13
C TYR A 496 -14.33 13.89 -12.40
N PRO A 497 -15.40 14.36 -13.11
CA PRO A 497 -15.43 14.69 -14.54
C PRO A 497 -14.66 15.96 -14.89
N GLY A 498 -14.26 16.79 -13.91
CA GLY A 498 -13.46 17.98 -14.03
C GLY A 498 -13.93 19.02 -15.02
N THR A 499 -13.09 20.01 -15.28
CA THR A 499 -13.42 21.12 -16.21
C THR A 499 -13.62 20.68 -17.66
N LYS A 500 -13.14 19.49 -18.03
CA LYS A 500 -13.34 18.90 -19.38
C LYS A 500 -14.62 18.09 -19.50
N GLY A 501 -15.31 17.81 -18.40
CA GLY A 501 -16.48 16.94 -18.39
C GLY A 501 -16.17 15.49 -18.78
N ASN A 502 -14.95 15.00 -18.44
CA ASN A 502 -14.52 13.64 -18.80
C ASN A 502 -15.10 12.65 -17.79
N THR A 503 -16.06 11.83 -18.21
CA THR A 503 -16.78 10.89 -17.36
C THR A 503 -16.25 9.45 -17.45
N SER A 504 -15.07 9.22 -18.04
CA SER A 504 -14.57 7.86 -18.22
C SER A 504 -13.05 7.76 -18.24
N LEU A 505 -12.54 6.67 -17.68
CA LEU A 505 -11.16 6.21 -17.81
C LEU A 505 -11.19 4.74 -18.25
N THR A 506 -10.85 4.50 -19.52
CA THR A 506 -10.88 3.18 -20.16
C THR A 506 -9.62 2.96 -20.98
N ASP A 507 -9.41 1.76 -21.52
CA ASP A 507 -8.28 1.47 -22.44
C ASP A 507 -8.27 2.36 -23.70
N THR A 508 -9.42 2.95 -24.06
CA THR A 508 -9.61 3.72 -25.31
C THR A 508 -10.05 5.16 -25.09
N SER A 509 -10.27 5.60 -23.85
CA SER A 509 -10.56 7.00 -23.54
C SER A 509 -9.35 7.90 -23.71
N SER A 510 -9.53 9.20 -23.60
CA SER A 510 -8.44 10.18 -23.57
C SER A 510 -8.59 11.04 -22.30
N PRO A 511 -7.69 10.84 -21.31
CA PRO A 511 -6.59 9.88 -21.24
C PRO A 511 -7.06 8.42 -21.23
N ALA A 512 -6.18 7.51 -21.63
CA ALA A 512 -6.44 6.07 -21.56
C ALA A 512 -5.86 5.47 -20.26
N ALA A 513 -6.46 4.36 -19.81
CA ALA A 513 -6.05 3.62 -18.62
C ALA A 513 -4.76 2.79 -18.88
N LYS A 514 -3.62 3.50 -19.07
CA LYS A 514 -2.33 2.92 -19.41
C LYS A 514 -1.59 2.38 -18.21
N LEU A 515 -0.82 1.31 -18.43
CA LEU A 515 0.09 0.70 -17.49
C LEU A 515 1.53 0.77 -18.01
N PHE A 516 2.50 0.72 -17.12
CA PHE A 516 3.92 0.55 -17.43
C PHE A 516 4.30 -0.91 -17.61
N ASN A 517 3.62 -1.81 -16.88
CA ASN A 517 3.83 -3.25 -16.95
C ASN A 517 2.66 -3.93 -17.69
N ALA A 518 2.97 -4.94 -18.51
CA ALA A 518 1.94 -5.68 -19.23
C ALA A 518 0.98 -6.38 -18.26
N ASN A 519 -0.32 -6.32 -18.54
CA ASN A 519 -1.35 -7.04 -17.81
C ASN A 519 -1.44 -8.52 -18.27
N THR A 520 -2.35 -9.28 -17.71
CA THR A 520 -2.54 -10.71 -18.00
C THR A 520 -2.86 -11.01 -19.46
N ASP A 521 -3.47 -10.07 -20.17
CA ASP A 521 -3.74 -10.16 -21.62
C ASP A 521 -2.55 -9.75 -22.50
N GLY A 522 -1.41 -9.39 -21.90
CA GLY A 522 -0.19 -8.94 -22.58
C GLY A 522 -0.19 -7.51 -23.06
N ARG A 523 -1.29 -6.74 -22.85
CA ARG A 523 -1.38 -5.33 -23.20
C ARG A 523 -0.93 -4.45 -22.03
N TYR A 524 -0.58 -3.20 -22.32
CA TYR A 524 -0.18 -2.18 -21.35
C TYR A 524 -1.37 -1.26 -21.00
N TYR A 525 -2.49 -1.91 -20.61
CA TYR A 525 -3.74 -1.25 -20.23
C TYR A 525 -4.37 -1.96 -19.06
N MET A 526 -5.13 -1.22 -18.25
CA MET A 526 -5.76 -1.77 -17.05
C MET A 526 -6.83 -2.83 -17.39
N GLY A 527 -7.52 -2.70 -18.51
CA GLY A 527 -8.56 -3.64 -18.93
C GLY A 527 -9.84 -3.62 -18.08
N LYS A 528 -9.93 -2.66 -17.15
CA LYS A 528 -11.02 -2.50 -16.19
C LYS A 528 -11.60 -1.09 -16.33
N PRO A 529 -12.56 -0.88 -17.22
CA PRO A 529 -13.12 0.45 -17.50
C PRO A 529 -13.84 1.05 -16.29
N ILE A 530 -13.62 2.34 -16.08
CA ILE A 530 -14.38 3.20 -15.18
C ILE A 530 -15.16 4.14 -16.08
N THR A 531 -16.51 4.19 -15.94
CA THR A 531 -17.41 5.00 -16.77
C THR A 531 -18.46 5.68 -15.92
N ASP A 532 -19.23 6.57 -16.52
CA ASP A 532 -20.35 7.29 -15.87
C ASP A 532 -19.91 8.00 -14.58
N ILE A 533 -18.65 8.49 -14.55
CA ILE A 533 -18.13 9.24 -13.42
C ILE A 533 -18.96 10.52 -13.27
N ALA A 534 -19.57 10.68 -12.12
CA ALA A 534 -20.41 11.81 -11.78
C ALA A 534 -20.15 12.31 -10.37
N GLU A 535 -20.27 13.61 -10.19
CA GLU A 535 -20.22 14.28 -8.90
C GLU A 535 -21.57 14.91 -8.57
N SER A 536 -22.06 14.69 -7.38
CA SER A 536 -23.28 15.31 -6.86
C SER A 536 -23.19 15.51 -5.35
N ASN A 537 -23.41 16.75 -4.89
CA ASN A 537 -23.31 17.09 -3.46
C ASN A 537 -21.99 16.64 -2.81
N SER A 538 -20.89 16.86 -3.50
CA SER A 538 -19.52 16.46 -3.05
C SER A 538 -19.34 14.95 -2.89
N LEU A 539 -20.23 14.14 -3.42
CA LEU A 539 -20.12 12.69 -3.48
C LEU A 539 -19.84 12.25 -4.91
N ILE A 540 -18.97 11.26 -5.07
CA ILE A 540 -18.65 10.67 -6.36
C ILE A 540 -19.42 9.37 -6.57
N SER A 541 -19.84 9.16 -7.81
CA SER A 541 -20.41 7.89 -8.28
C SER A 541 -19.76 7.51 -9.60
N PHE A 542 -19.59 6.22 -9.85
CA PHE A 542 -19.09 5.72 -11.12
C PHE A 542 -19.47 4.25 -11.35
N THR A 543 -19.42 3.86 -12.61
CA THR A 543 -19.59 2.47 -13.04
C THR A 543 -18.22 1.82 -13.24
N PHE A 544 -17.98 0.69 -12.59
CA PHE A 544 -16.77 -0.11 -12.77
C PHE A 544 -17.05 -1.37 -13.59
N MET A 545 -16.27 -1.61 -14.66
CA MET A 545 -16.36 -2.77 -15.56
C MET A 545 -17.76 -2.97 -16.19
N ASN A 546 -18.41 -1.88 -16.62
CA ASN A 546 -19.77 -1.85 -17.18
C ASN A 546 -20.90 -2.24 -16.21
N GLY A 547 -20.70 -2.07 -14.99
CA GLY A 547 -21.46 -1.91 -13.79
C GLY A 547 -22.86 -2.31 -13.65
N GLU A 548 -23.19 -3.56 -13.81
CA GLU A 548 -24.27 -4.07 -12.98
C GLU A 548 -23.70 -5.10 -12.02
N TYR A 549 -23.96 -4.95 -10.74
CA TYR A 549 -23.67 -5.99 -9.75
C TYR A 549 -24.57 -7.18 -10.07
N ILE A 550 -23.95 -8.33 -10.35
CA ILE A 550 -24.66 -9.58 -10.50
C ILE A 550 -24.40 -10.38 -9.23
N GLU A 551 -25.46 -10.68 -8.50
CA GLU A 551 -25.32 -11.50 -7.29
C GLU A 551 -24.80 -12.88 -7.64
N THR A 552 -23.93 -13.43 -6.77
CA THR A 552 -23.49 -14.82 -6.90
C THR A 552 -24.68 -15.75 -6.72
N PRO A 553 -24.94 -16.70 -7.64
CA PRO A 553 -26.02 -17.65 -7.45
C PRO A 553 -25.87 -18.45 -6.14
N ILE A 554 -26.92 -18.47 -5.36
CA ILE A 554 -27.00 -19.14 -4.06
C ILE A 554 -28.00 -20.31 -4.12
N HIS A 555 -28.19 -21.03 -3.00
CA HIS A 555 -29.08 -22.18 -2.88
C HIS A 555 -28.80 -23.27 -3.93
N THR A 556 -27.51 -23.50 -4.21
CA THR A 556 -27.08 -24.52 -5.16
C THR A 556 -27.40 -25.92 -4.66
N THR A 557 -28.08 -26.74 -5.47
CA THR A 557 -28.47 -28.11 -5.12
C THR A 557 -28.21 -29.06 -6.28
N SER A 558 -28.05 -30.34 -5.97
CA SER A 558 -27.86 -31.39 -6.95
C SER A 558 -28.92 -32.50 -6.78
N THR A 559 -29.57 -32.92 -7.84
CA THR A 559 -30.48 -34.06 -7.87
C THR A 559 -29.90 -35.15 -8.75
N VAL A 560 -29.52 -36.30 -8.18
CA VAL A 560 -29.00 -37.44 -8.92
C VAL A 560 -30.15 -38.09 -9.68
N ASN A 561 -30.02 -38.17 -11.00
CA ASN A 561 -31.03 -38.75 -11.91
C ASN A 561 -30.72 -40.20 -12.25
N SER A 562 -29.45 -40.56 -12.35
CA SER A 562 -28.95 -41.91 -12.61
C SER A 562 -27.48 -42.03 -12.16
N THR A 563 -26.87 -43.22 -12.31
CA THR A 563 -25.43 -43.42 -12.09
C THR A 563 -24.52 -42.62 -13.03
N SER A 564 -25.08 -41.99 -14.08
CA SER A 564 -24.34 -41.19 -15.08
C SER A 564 -24.95 -39.82 -15.36
N ALA A 565 -25.87 -39.34 -14.52
CA ALA A 565 -26.53 -38.06 -14.73
C ALA A 565 -27.03 -37.42 -13.44
N PHE A 566 -26.96 -36.10 -13.37
CA PHE A 566 -27.57 -35.31 -12.28
C PHE A 566 -28.04 -33.94 -12.81
N THR A 567 -29.01 -33.35 -12.13
CA THR A 567 -29.46 -31.97 -12.37
C THR A 567 -28.88 -31.06 -11.30
N ALA A 568 -28.13 -30.06 -11.75
CA ALA A 568 -27.71 -28.91 -10.96
C ALA A 568 -28.80 -27.83 -10.95
N SER A 569 -29.09 -27.23 -9.80
CA SER A 569 -30.10 -26.16 -9.67
C SER A 569 -29.60 -25.09 -8.70
N TRP A 570 -30.02 -23.85 -8.93
CA TRP A 570 -29.66 -22.70 -8.11
C TRP A 570 -30.81 -21.69 -8.04
N ALA A 571 -30.72 -20.70 -7.12
CA ALA A 571 -31.68 -19.61 -7.09
C ALA A 571 -31.46 -18.69 -8.30
N MET A 572 -32.52 -18.23 -8.93
CA MET A 572 -32.42 -17.22 -9.98
C MET A 572 -31.83 -15.92 -9.41
N VAL A 573 -30.99 -15.30 -10.20
CA VAL A 573 -30.45 -13.96 -9.91
C VAL A 573 -31.22 -12.97 -10.80
N ASP A 574 -31.83 -11.97 -10.20
CA ASP A 574 -32.82 -11.11 -10.85
C ASP A 574 -32.32 -10.38 -12.10
N ASN A 575 -31.03 -10.05 -12.17
CA ASN A 575 -30.44 -9.33 -13.29
C ASN A 575 -29.49 -10.18 -14.14
N ALA A 576 -29.39 -11.50 -13.92
CA ALA A 576 -28.63 -12.38 -14.79
C ALA A 576 -29.42 -12.71 -16.07
N GLU A 577 -28.78 -12.54 -17.23
CA GLU A 577 -29.33 -12.94 -18.54
C GLU A 577 -29.11 -14.42 -18.79
N CYS A 578 -28.02 -14.96 -18.29
CA CYS A 578 -27.69 -16.39 -18.38
C CYS A 578 -26.67 -16.77 -17.29
N TYR A 579 -26.25 -18.04 -17.30
CA TYR A 579 -25.32 -18.60 -16.34
C TYR A 579 -24.21 -19.36 -17.04
N ASN A 580 -23.01 -19.34 -16.43
CA ASN A 580 -21.93 -20.22 -16.77
C ASN A 580 -21.78 -21.27 -15.67
N LEU A 581 -21.53 -22.52 -16.07
CA LEU A 581 -21.28 -23.62 -15.16
C LEU A 581 -19.89 -24.20 -15.38
N GLN A 582 -19.31 -24.70 -14.32
CA GLN A 582 -18.11 -25.52 -14.37
C GLN A 582 -18.37 -26.87 -13.70
N LEU A 583 -17.83 -27.92 -14.30
CA LEU A 583 -17.90 -29.29 -13.82
C LEU A 583 -16.50 -29.89 -13.78
N LYS A 584 -16.15 -30.60 -12.72
CA LYS A 584 -14.94 -31.42 -12.63
C LYS A 584 -15.24 -32.78 -12.02
N ASP A 585 -14.59 -33.82 -12.53
CA ASP A 585 -14.63 -35.15 -11.95
C ASP A 585 -13.67 -35.24 -10.75
N VAL A 586 -14.16 -35.68 -9.61
CA VAL A 586 -13.40 -35.80 -8.36
C VAL A 586 -13.49 -37.19 -7.76
N THR A 587 -13.71 -38.18 -8.60
CA THR A 587 -14.01 -39.58 -8.22
C THR A 587 -12.95 -40.23 -7.34
N ASN A 588 -11.68 -39.86 -7.48
CA ASN A 588 -10.62 -40.37 -6.60
C ASN A 588 -10.10 -39.25 -5.73
N LEU A 589 -10.83 -38.91 -4.67
CA LEU A 589 -10.35 -37.98 -3.62
C LEU A 589 -9.09 -38.49 -2.91
N LYS A 590 -8.57 -39.69 -3.24
CA LYS A 590 -7.24 -40.15 -2.82
C LYS A 590 -6.11 -39.73 -3.75
N ASP A 591 -6.31 -38.78 -4.66
CA ASP A 591 -5.20 -38.16 -5.41
C ASP A 591 -4.61 -36.98 -4.64
N PRO A 592 -3.41 -37.13 -4.09
CA PRO A 592 -2.80 -36.09 -3.27
C PRO A 592 -2.65 -34.75 -4.02
N SER A 593 -2.48 -34.76 -5.34
CA SER A 593 -2.28 -33.53 -6.14
C SER A 593 -3.51 -32.62 -6.18
N VAL A 594 -4.70 -33.18 -5.95
CA VAL A 594 -5.98 -32.40 -5.91
C VAL A 594 -6.32 -31.93 -4.50
N ALA A 595 -5.91 -32.72 -3.51
CA ALA A 595 -6.17 -32.45 -2.10
C ALA A 595 -5.12 -31.53 -1.46
N LEU A 596 -4.02 -31.22 -2.18
CA LEU A 596 -2.92 -30.39 -1.67
C LEU A 596 -3.40 -28.96 -1.43
N THR A 597 -3.25 -28.49 -0.20
CA THR A 597 -3.63 -27.14 0.21
C THR A 597 -2.43 -26.26 0.51
N LEU A 598 -1.31 -26.85 0.93
CA LEU A 598 -0.06 -26.14 1.19
C LEU A 598 1.14 -27.06 0.94
N ALA A 599 2.19 -26.56 0.30
CA ALA A 599 3.43 -27.27 0.08
C ALA A 599 4.65 -26.40 0.39
N GLU A 600 5.62 -26.96 1.10
CA GLU A 600 6.93 -26.33 1.38
C GLU A 600 8.03 -27.39 1.29
N ASP A 601 9.04 -27.17 0.46
CA ASP A 601 10.05 -28.21 0.16
C ASP A 601 11.46 -27.89 0.67
N PHE A 602 11.71 -26.69 1.18
CA PHE A 602 13.03 -26.23 1.65
C PHE A 602 14.21 -26.47 0.68
N SER A 603 13.94 -26.79 -0.59
CA SER A 603 14.97 -27.20 -1.57
C SER A 603 15.97 -26.10 -1.91
N THR A 604 15.60 -24.85 -1.66
CA THR A 604 16.44 -23.68 -1.91
C THR A 604 17.36 -23.35 -0.72
N TRP A 605 17.12 -23.94 0.45
CA TRP A 605 17.85 -23.61 1.66
C TRP A 605 19.28 -24.14 1.66
N GLY A 606 20.21 -23.33 2.12
CA GLY A 606 21.60 -23.75 2.35
C GLY A 606 22.35 -24.23 1.13
N LYS A 607 21.99 -23.80 -0.08
CA LYS A 607 22.66 -24.24 -1.32
C LYS A 607 24.17 -23.90 -1.36
N ASP A 608 24.55 -22.81 -0.74
CA ASP A 608 25.88 -22.21 -0.86
C ASP A 608 26.85 -22.60 0.27
N PHE A 609 26.47 -23.51 1.18
CA PHE A 609 27.35 -23.89 2.29
C PHE A 609 27.28 -25.37 2.65
N LYS A 610 28.38 -25.85 3.26
CA LYS A 610 28.48 -27.22 3.77
C LYS A 610 28.10 -27.25 5.25
N GLY A 611 27.05 -28.00 5.60
CA GLY A 611 26.60 -28.18 6.97
C GLY A 611 25.56 -27.18 7.45
N ASP A 612 25.44 -27.01 8.77
CA ASP A 612 24.43 -26.19 9.39
C ASP A 612 24.93 -24.78 9.70
N ARG A 613 24.12 -23.78 9.48
CA ARG A 613 24.33 -22.48 10.08
C ARG A 613 23.83 -22.47 11.53
N ASN A 614 24.59 -21.83 12.40
CA ASN A 614 24.21 -21.63 13.81
C ASN A 614 23.50 -20.29 14.04
N ILE A 615 22.98 -19.68 12.99
CA ILE A 615 22.22 -18.43 13.06
C ILE A 615 20.75 -18.79 13.11
N ASP A 616 20.04 -18.34 14.14
CA ASP A 616 18.60 -18.48 14.27
C ASP A 616 17.94 -17.55 13.25
N ILE A 617 17.13 -18.11 12.37
CA ILE A 617 16.40 -17.37 11.32
C ILE A 617 14.89 -17.29 11.58
N SER A 618 14.46 -17.58 12.81
CA SER A 618 13.04 -17.60 13.16
C SER A 618 12.31 -16.29 12.87
N SER A 619 13.02 -15.16 12.89
CA SER A 619 12.49 -13.82 12.55
C SER A 619 12.57 -13.47 11.06
N LYS A 620 13.07 -14.38 10.21
CA LYS A 620 13.29 -14.15 8.76
C LYS A 620 12.83 -15.35 7.92
N LEU A 621 11.81 -16.06 8.38
CA LEU A 621 11.35 -17.28 7.71
C LEU A 621 10.76 -16.98 6.32
N ASP A 622 10.01 -15.89 6.18
CA ASP A 622 9.40 -15.52 4.92
C ASP A 622 10.42 -15.20 3.81
N ASP A 623 11.63 -14.75 4.17
CA ASP A 623 12.73 -14.56 3.22
C ASP A 623 13.22 -15.87 2.56
N LYS A 624 12.80 -17.02 3.11
CA LYS A 624 13.30 -18.34 2.73
C LYS A 624 12.22 -19.32 2.31
N MET A 625 11.00 -19.10 2.73
CA MET A 625 9.86 -19.98 2.49
C MET A 625 9.22 -19.71 1.13
N THR A 626 8.70 -20.77 0.50
CA THR A 626 7.89 -20.65 -0.72
C THR A 626 6.54 -19.99 -0.44
N ASN A 627 6.00 -20.24 0.76
CA ASN A 627 4.74 -19.65 1.21
C ASN A 627 5.00 -18.70 2.38
N ALA A 628 4.54 -17.46 2.30
CA ALA A 628 4.67 -16.50 3.38
C ALA A 628 3.78 -16.86 4.60
N GLY A 629 4.15 -16.35 5.78
CA GLY A 629 3.38 -16.52 7.01
C GLY A 629 3.82 -17.69 7.90
N TRP A 630 4.94 -18.33 7.63
CA TRP A 630 5.55 -19.27 8.56
C TRP A 630 6.10 -18.56 9.80
N THR A 631 5.88 -19.16 10.97
CA THR A 631 6.39 -18.67 12.24
C THR A 631 7.13 -19.77 12.99
N GLY A 632 8.09 -19.43 13.83
CA GLY A 632 8.82 -20.44 14.57
C GLY A 632 9.77 -19.88 15.61
N GLU A 633 10.37 -20.79 16.39
CA GLU A 633 11.41 -20.47 17.35
C GLU A 633 12.57 -21.46 17.19
N LYS A 634 13.80 -20.96 17.26
CA LYS A 634 15.01 -21.78 17.07
C LYS A 634 14.99 -22.59 15.78
N VAL A 635 14.70 -21.88 14.69
CA VAL A 635 14.76 -22.39 13.32
C VAL A 635 16.08 -21.97 12.69
N PHE A 636 16.81 -22.92 12.15
CA PHE A 636 18.13 -22.70 11.55
C PHE A 636 18.15 -23.22 10.12
N GLU A 637 18.82 -22.50 9.24
CA GLU A 637 19.03 -22.92 7.86
C GLU A 637 20.03 -24.07 7.78
N SER A 638 19.68 -25.14 7.07
CA SER A 638 20.55 -26.25 6.75
C SER A 638 20.41 -26.65 5.28
N LYS A 639 21.30 -27.50 4.76
CA LYS A 639 21.28 -27.87 3.34
C LYS A 639 19.99 -28.61 2.97
N ASN A 640 19.17 -27.97 2.16
CA ASN A 640 17.86 -28.46 1.67
C ASN A 640 16.88 -28.84 2.79
N CYS A 641 16.96 -28.23 3.96
CA CYS A 641 16.02 -28.49 5.06
C CYS A 641 16.05 -27.39 6.13
N ALA A 642 15.00 -27.29 6.92
CA ALA A 642 14.97 -26.52 8.14
C ALA A 642 15.46 -27.37 9.33
N LYS A 643 16.41 -26.87 10.10
CA LYS A 643 16.80 -27.47 11.38
C LYS A 643 16.05 -26.82 12.52
N LEU A 644 15.26 -27.60 13.24
CA LEU A 644 14.47 -27.16 14.39
C LEU A 644 15.20 -27.50 15.69
N GLY A 645 15.46 -26.48 16.53
CA GLY A 645 16.09 -26.62 17.83
C GLY A 645 17.58 -26.36 17.87
N SER A 646 18.06 -25.99 19.06
CA SER A 646 19.45 -25.77 19.42
C SER A 646 19.96 -26.85 20.39
N SER A 647 21.26 -26.84 20.72
CA SER A 647 21.83 -27.74 21.74
C SER A 647 21.19 -27.51 23.12
N LYS A 648 20.60 -26.36 23.36
CA LYS A 648 20.02 -25.96 24.67
C LYS A 648 18.53 -26.18 24.81
N ALA A 649 17.76 -26.15 23.69
CA ALA A 649 16.32 -26.25 23.72
C ALA A 649 15.74 -26.73 22.37
N PRO A 650 14.57 -27.41 22.37
CA PRO A 650 13.83 -27.71 21.14
C PRO A 650 13.41 -26.43 20.42
N GLY A 651 13.20 -26.52 19.11
CA GLY A 651 12.60 -25.48 18.32
C GLY A 651 11.17 -25.81 17.93
N ASN A 652 10.52 -24.90 17.24
CA ASN A 652 9.22 -25.18 16.61
C ASN A 652 9.11 -24.45 15.27
N LEU A 653 8.23 -24.94 14.41
CA LEU A 653 7.87 -24.33 13.14
C LEU A 653 6.36 -24.45 12.95
N THR A 654 5.68 -23.36 12.62
CA THR A 654 4.23 -23.30 12.42
C THR A 654 3.94 -22.80 11.01
N SER A 655 3.05 -23.50 10.29
CA SER A 655 2.66 -23.17 8.92
C SER A 655 1.83 -21.87 8.86
N PRO A 656 1.73 -21.24 7.68
CA PRO A 656 0.62 -20.34 7.37
C PRO A 656 -0.73 -20.99 7.62
N ALA A 657 -1.79 -20.19 7.67
CA ALA A 657 -3.14 -20.72 7.71
C ALA A 657 -3.50 -21.34 6.35
N PHE A 658 -4.16 -22.48 6.36
CA PHE A 658 -4.70 -23.17 5.20
C PHE A 658 -6.18 -23.48 5.39
N GLU A 659 -6.93 -23.61 4.29
CA GLU A 659 -8.34 -23.97 4.34
C GLU A 659 -8.49 -25.49 4.46
N ALA A 660 -9.16 -25.94 5.52
CA ALA A 660 -9.53 -27.34 5.69
C ALA A 660 -11.00 -27.56 5.32
N GLU A 661 -11.27 -28.58 4.53
CA GLU A 661 -12.62 -29.12 4.31
C GLU A 661 -13.08 -29.96 5.52
N LYS A 662 -14.38 -30.12 5.67
CA LYS A 662 -14.92 -31.03 6.69
C LYS A 662 -14.50 -32.47 6.43
N GLY A 663 -13.80 -33.13 7.35
CA GLY A 663 -13.37 -34.51 7.21
C GLY A 663 -12.02 -34.78 7.86
N ALA A 664 -11.03 -35.19 7.10
CA ALA A 664 -9.67 -35.41 7.54
C ALA A 664 -8.70 -34.39 6.93
N VAL A 665 -7.59 -34.12 7.64
CA VAL A 665 -6.43 -33.39 7.15
C VAL A 665 -5.21 -34.30 7.30
N THR A 666 -4.46 -34.49 6.22
CA THR A 666 -3.19 -35.23 6.24
C THR A 666 -2.02 -34.26 6.09
N VAL A 667 -1.03 -34.41 6.97
CA VAL A 667 0.25 -33.73 6.92
C VAL A 667 1.32 -34.72 6.44
N GLY A 668 1.71 -34.63 5.19
CA GLY A 668 2.84 -35.35 4.62
C GLY A 668 4.14 -34.60 4.95
N ALA A 669 5.01 -35.20 5.76
CA ALA A 669 6.24 -34.54 6.15
C ALA A 669 7.42 -35.54 6.23
N ARG A 670 8.62 -35.03 5.90
CA ARG A 670 9.85 -35.81 6.02
C ARG A 670 10.77 -35.22 7.09
N PHE A 671 11.00 -36.00 8.13
CA PHE A 671 11.84 -35.64 9.27
C PHE A 671 13.12 -36.49 9.30
N LYS A 672 14.22 -35.93 9.83
CA LYS A 672 15.42 -36.67 10.18
C LYS A 672 15.96 -36.18 11.51
N ALA A 673 16.38 -37.09 12.40
CA ALA A 673 16.99 -36.74 13.64
C ALA A 673 18.33 -36.00 13.42
N TYR A 674 18.63 -35.01 14.27
CA TYR A 674 19.97 -34.41 14.32
C TYR A 674 20.92 -35.33 15.13
N GLY A 675 21.75 -36.09 14.47
CA GLY A 675 22.58 -37.10 15.14
C GLY A 675 21.69 -38.04 15.97
N ASN A 676 21.93 -38.16 17.25
CA ASN A 676 21.17 -39.00 18.17
C ASN A 676 20.19 -38.20 19.06
N ASP A 677 19.87 -36.97 18.71
CA ASP A 677 19.13 -36.06 19.62
C ASP A 677 17.63 -36.30 19.71
N ALA A 678 16.95 -36.43 18.61
CA ALA A 678 15.48 -36.48 18.58
C ALA A 678 15.01 -37.85 18.05
N ALA A 679 14.23 -38.53 18.88
CA ALA A 679 13.54 -39.75 18.46
C ALA A 679 12.12 -39.51 17.96
N THR A 680 11.48 -38.42 18.40
CA THR A 680 10.08 -38.12 18.11
C THR A 680 9.86 -36.63 17.82
N ILE A 681 8.78 -36.36 17.06
CA ILE A 681 8.28 -35.01 16.81
C ILE A 681 6.78 -34.98 17.10
N THR A 682 6.33 -33.91 17.74
CA THR A 682 4.91 -33.65 17.95
C THR A 682 4.41 -32.72 16.85
N VAL A 683 3.38 -33.14 16.13
CA VAL A 683 2.68 -32.36 15.12
C VAL A 683 1.30 -31.99 15.65
N LYS A 684 1.04 -30.68 15.70
CA LYS A 684 -0.21 -30.14 16.24
C LYS A 684 -1.02 -29.46 15.14
N LEU A 685 -2.32 -29.75 15.10
CA LEU A 685 -3.29 -29.00 14.34
C LEU A 685 -3.83 -27.87 15.23
N LEU A 686 -3.75 -26.63 14.76
CA LEU A 686 -4.17 -25.44 15.51
C LEU A 686 -5.27 -24.73 14.73
N THR A 687 -6.18 -24.03 15.41
CA THR A 687 -7.03 -23.02 14.77
C THR A 687 -6.20 -21.89 14.18
N GLU A 688 -6.77 -21.06 13.34
CA GLU A 688 -6.10 -19.85 12.81
C GLU A 688 -5.58 -18.95 13.96
N SER A 689 -6.34 -18.83 15.06
CA SER A 689 -5.95 -18.07 16.25
C SER A 689 -4.85 -18.74 17.12
N GLY A 690 -4.45 -19.98 16.79
CA GLY A 690 -3.36 -20.70 17.47
C GLY A 690 -3.78 -21.64 18.59
N SER A 691 -5.07 -21.86 18.82
CA SER A 691 -5.56 -22.83 19.81
C SER A 691 -5.41 -24.26 19.29
N GLU A 692 -4.93 -25.18 20.13
CA GLU A 692 -4.75 -26.59 19.77
C GLU A 692 -6.09 -27.29 19.53
N VAL A 693 -6.22 -27.94 18.37
CA VAL A 693 -7.38 -28.75 17.99
C VAL A 693 -7.08 -30.24 18.18
N ALA A 694 -5.91 -30.67 17.71
CA ALA A 694 -5.45 -32.04 17.80
C ALA A 694 -3.91 -32.11 17.82
N SER A 695 -3.38 -33.24 18.31
CA SER A 695 -1.93 -33.47 18.38
C SER A 695 -1.60 -34.92 18.04
N ARG A 696 -0.50 -35.13 17.33
CA ARG A 696 0.07 -36.45 17.02
C ARG A 696 1.55 -36.45 17.37
N LYS A 697 1.99 -37.46 18.09
CA LYS A 697 3.40 -37.74 18.34
C LYS A 697 3.86 -38.85 17.45
N VAL A 698 4.87 -38.59 16.61
CA VAL A 698 5.37 -39.56 15.61
C VAL A 698 6.86 -39.79 15.79
N ASP A 699 7.31 -41.01 15.49
CA ASP A 699 8.72 -41.36 15.50
C ASP A 699 9.41 -40.80 14.25
N ILE A 700 10.65 -40.33 14.40
CA ILE A 700 11.44 -39.79 13.28
C ILE A 700 12.13 -40.95 12.57
N THR A 701 11.59 -41.37 11.41
CA THR A 701 12.10 -42.51 10.63
C THR A 701 13.10 -42.13 9.53
N GLY A 702 13.13 -40.87 9.12
CA GLY A 702 13.91 -40.41 7.97
C GLY A 702 13.16 -40.49 6.63
N ASN A 703 12.03 -41.18 6.60
CA ASN A 703 11.15 -41.31 5.43
C ASN A 703 10.04 -40.29 5.42
N LEU A 704 9.30 -40.18 4.31
CA LEU A 704 8.05 -39.44 4.26
C LEU A 704 7.04 -40.14 5.18
N GLN A 705 6.34 -39.38 5.97
CA GLN A 705 5.32 -39.85 6.93
C GLN A 705 3.99 -39.13 6.66
N ALA A 706 2.90 -39.87 6.71
CA ALA A 706 1.54 -39.35 6.61
C ALA A 706 0.92 -39.23 8.00
N ILE A 707 0.62 -38.02 8.43
CA ILE A 707 0.11 -37.72 9.79
C ILE A 707 -1.33 -37.25 9.63
N ASN A 708 -2.28 -38.09 10.04
CA ASN A 708 -3.71 -37.87 9.83
C ASN A 708 -4.37 -37.24 11.06
N PHE A 709 -5.21 -36.25 10.82
CA PHE A 709 -6.11 -35.62 11.76
C PHE A 709 -7.55 -35.81 11.28
N ASP A 710 -8.32 -36.62 12.04
CA ASP A 710 -9.69 -36.99 11.68
C ASP A 710 -10.71 -36.04 12.28
N ASN A 711 -11.93 -36.00 11.72
CA ASN A 711 -13.05 -35.22 12.20
C ASN A 711 -12.79 -33.72 12.31
N VAL A 712 -11.95 -33.19 11.40
CA VAL A 712 -11.66 -31.75 11.31
C VAL A 712 -12.91 -31.04 10.76
N ALA A 713 -13.36 -29.97 11.44
CA ALA A 713 -14.43 -29.13 10.93
C ALA A 713 -13.91 -28.27 9.74
N GLN A 714 -14.80 -27.84 8.87
CA GLN A 714 -14.43 -26.87 7.82
C GLN A 714 -14.00 -25.56 8.47
N GLY A 715 -12.86 -25.01 8.00
CA GLY A 715 -12.31 -23.74 8.53
C GLY A 715 -10.82 -23.56 8.24
N LYS A 716 -10.24 -22.50 8.82
CA LYS A 716 -8.82 -22.19 8.69
C LYS A 716 -8.01 -22.77 9.85
N TYR A 717 -6.92 -23.43 9.51
CA TYR A 717 -6.05 -24.12 10.46
C TYR A 717 -4.57 -23.86 10.16
N LYS A 718 -3.72 -24.13 11.15
CA LYS A 718 -2.26 -24.13 11.06
C LYS A 718 -1.71 -25.45 11.57
N VAL A 719 -0.52 -25.84 11.11
CA VAL A 719 0.18 -27.02 11.61
C VAL A 719 1.48 -26.59 12.27
N ARG A 720 1.73 -27.08 13.50
CA ARG A 720 2.96 -26.80 14.26
C ARG A 720 3.77 -28.07 14.49
N PHE A 721 5.06 -27.98 14.21
CA PHE A 721 6.05 -29.05 14.36
C PHE A 721 6.95 -28.76 15.57
N ILE A 722 7.05 -29.70 16.52
CA ILE A 722 7.83 -29.56 17.77
C ILE A 722 8.63 -30.84 17.99
N PRO A 723 9.92 -30.92 17.62
CA PRO A 723 10.77 -32.06 17.92
C PRO A 723 11.11 -32.12 19.41
N THR A 724 11.41 -33.33 19.92
CA THR A 724 11.82 -33.51 21.33
C THR A 724 13.14 -32.76 21.65
N ARG A 725 14.05 -32.66 20.67
CA ARG A 725 15.27 -31.85 20.70
C ARG A 725 15.50 -31.24 19.32
N ARG A 726 16.61 -31.61 18.64
CA ARG A 726 16.94 -31.11 17.30
C ARG A 726 16.50 -32.11 16.24
N ALA A 727 15.81 -31.61 15.21
CA ALA A 727 15.45 -32.40 14.03
C ALA A 727 15.57 -31.57 12.77
N TYR A 728 15.76 -32.26 11.64
CA TYR A 728 15.65 -31.69 10.31
C TYR A 728 14.24 -31.92 9.75
N LEU A 729 13.70 -30.93 9.07
CA LEU A 729 12.45 -30.99 8.32
C LEU A 729 12.75 -30.68 6.85
N TYR A 730 12.49 -31.62 5.93
CA TYR A 730 12.87 -31.54 4.52
C TYR A 730 11.72 -31.10 3.61
N ALA A 731 10.51 -31.45 3.94
CA ALA A 731 9.31 -31.06 3.19
C ALA A 731 8.09 -31.12 4.10
N VAL A 732 7.11 -30.28 3.78
CA VAL A 732 5.78 -30.29 4.38
C VAL A 732 4.74 -30.11 3.27
N ASN A 733 3.82 -31.05 3.16
CA ASN A 733 2.66 -30.99 2.28
C ASN A 733 1.40 -31.23 3.12
N ILE A 734 0.40 -30.37 3.00
CA ILE A 734 -0.86 -30.47 3.74
C ILE A 734 -1.97 -30.74 2.75
N TYR A 735 -2.78 -31.75 3.03
CA TYR A 735 -3.82 -32.26 2.15
C TYR A 735 -5.18 -32.28 2.87
N ASN A 736 -6.25 -31.95 2.15
CA ASN A 736 -7.61 -32.26 2.54
C ASN A 736 -7.95 -33.72 2.22
N GLY A 737 -8.26 -34.51 3.24
CA GLY A 737 -8.53 -35.94 3.11
C GLY A 737 -7.57 -36.82 3.89
N GLU A 738 -7.86 -38.11 3.98
CA GLU A 738 -7.04 -39.13 4.62
C GLU A 738 -6.16 -39.86 3.57
N PHE A 739 -4.85 -39.73 3.74
CA PHE A 739 -3.84 -40.33 2.86
C PHE A 739 -2.88 -41.21 3.67
N SER A 740 -2.46 -42.34 3.08
CA SER A 740 -1.38 -43.17 3.59
C SER A 740 -0.02 -42.70 3.05
N GLU A 741 1.08 -43.23 3.62
CA GLU A 741 2.43 -42.99 3.09
C GLU A 741 2.60 -43.47 1.66
N ASP A 742 1.94 -44.59 1.30
CA ASP A 742 1.98 -45.13 -0.07
C ASP A 742 1.24 -44.21 -1.06
N ASP A 743 0.13 -43.60 -0.64
CA ASP A 743 -0.60 -42.63 -1.47
C ASP A 743 0.26 -41.36 -1.76
N LEU A 744 1.16 -40.97 -0.83
CA LEU A 744 2.00 -39.82 -0.94
C LEU A 744 3.34 -40.07 -1.66
N ASN A 745 3.77 -41.34 -1.82
CA ASN A 745 5.04 -41.73 -2.45
C ASN A 745 4.96 -41.95 -3.96
N GLU A 746 3.78 -41.95 -4.58
CA GLU A 746 3.63 -42.15 -6.02
C GLU A 746 4.28 -41.01 -6.85
N SER A 747 5.15 -41.40 -7.78
CA SER A 747 5.99 -40.48 -8.57
C SER A 747 5.19 -39.55 -9.50
N SER A 748 5.68 -38.33 -9.68
CA SER A 748 5.10 -37.19 -10.41
C SER A 748 4.63 -37.45 -11.87
N THR A 749 5.02 -38.56 -12.51
CA THR A 749 4.67 -38.89 -13.92
C THR A 749 3.24 -39.41 -14.06
N SER A 750 2.69 -40.10 -13.06
CA SER A 750 1.29 -40.53 -13.04
C SER A 750 0.33 -39.36 -12.68
N ALA A 751 0.79 -38.42 -11.90
CA ALA A 751 0.02 -37.24 -11.51
C ALA A 751 -0.28 -36.29 -12.69
N GLN A 752 0.67 -36.07 -13.59
CA GLN A 752 0.46 -35.23 -14.79
C GLN A 752 -0.50 -35.86 -15.80
N GLN A 753 -0.51 -37.18 -15.95
CA GLN A 753 -1.51 -37.85 -16.78
C GLN A 753 -2.91 -37.86 -16.16
N LYS A 754 -3.01 -37.93 -14.82
CA LYS A 754 -4.29 -37.86 -14.09
C LYS A 754 -4.85 -36.42 -14.03
N ILE A 755 -3.97 -35.38 -14.03
CA ILE A 755 -4.38 -33.95 -14.11
C ILE A 755 -5.05 -33.66 -15.46
N ALA A 756 -4.58 -34.24 -16.56
CA ALA A 756 -5.19 -34.11 -17.89
C ALA A 756 -6.60 -34.73 -18.00
N LEU A 757 -6.94 -35.71 -17.15
CA LEU A 757 -8.27 -36.31 -17.06
C LEU A 757 -9.27 -35.53 -16.23
N ARG A 758 -8.83 -34.41 -15.59
CA ARG A 758 -9.62 -33.58 -14.70
C ARG A 758 -9.80 -32.14 -15.21
N ALA A 759 -9.77 -31.99 -16.53
CA ALA A 759 -10.08 -30.72 -17.14
C ALA A 759 -11.43 -30.22 -16.64
N ILE A 760 -11.45 -28.97 -16.08
CA ILE A 760 -12.70 -28.29 -15.78
C ILE A 760 -13.45 -28.13 -17.09
N GLN A 761 -14.62 -28.76 -17.19
CA GLN A 761 -15.53 -28.54 -18.30
C GLN A 761 -16.35 -27.30 -18.03
N SER A 762 -16.43 -26.40 -18.99
CA SER A 762 -17.21 -25.16 -18.89
C SER A 762 -18.44 -25.23 -19.81
N PHE A 763 -19.58 -24.84 -19.29
CA PHE A 763 -20.86 -24.76 -19.97
C PHE A 763 -21.37 -23.33 -19.84
N ASN A 764 -21.49 -22.62 -20.95
CA ASN A 764 -21.79 -21.18 -20.94
C ASN A 764 -23.16 -20.89 -21.58
N GLY A 765 -23.76 -19.76 -21.19
CA GLY A 765 -24.99 -19.26 -21.79
C GLY A 765 -26.25 -20.05 -21.41
N ILE A 766 -26.27 -20.62 -20.21
CA ILE A 766 -27.45 -21.34 -19.69
C ILE A 766 -28.52 -20.34 -19.27
N THR A 767 -29.67 -20.33 -19.93
CA THR A 767 -30.74 -19.34 -19.70
C THR A 767 -31.77 -19.76 -18.65
N THR A 768 -31.60 -20.94 -18.04
CA THR A 768 -32.44 -21.45 -16.95
C THR A 768 -31.63 -21.51 -15.66
N ASN A 769 -32.32 -21.64 -14.53
CA ASN A 769 -31.69 -21.78 -13.22
C ASN A 769 -31.46 -23.27 -12.85
N GLN A 770 -31.35 -24.12 -13.85
CA GLN A 770 -31.00 -25.53 -13.71
C GLN A 770 -30.30 -26.03 -14.97
N TYR A 771 -29.44 -27.04 -14.80
CA TYR A 771 -28.75 -27.70 -15.90
C TYR A 771 -28.64 -29.20 -15.64
N ASN A 772 -28.94 -30.01 -16.64
CA ASN A 772 -28.88 -31.46 -16.54
C ASN A 772 -27.56 -32.00 -17.15
N PHE A 773 -26.67 -32.42 -16.31
CA PHE A 773 -25.43 -33.11 -16.72
C PHE A 773 -25.74 -34.55 -17.01
N THR A 774 -25.44 -35.02 -18.24
CA THR A 774 -25.69 -36.38 -18.73
C THR A 774 -24.45 -36.95 -19.39
N GLY A 775 -24.41 -38.29 -19.54
CA GLY A 775 -23.28 -38.98 -20.18
C GLY A 775 -21.99 -38.91 -19.35
N LEU A 776 -22.14 -38.75 -18.03
CA LEU A 776 -21.03 -38.79 -17.08
C LEU A 776 -20.57 -40.23 -16.84
N ASN A 777 -19.36 -40.42 -16.35
CA ASN A 777 -18.87 -41.77 -15.98
C ASN A 777 -19.69 -42.32 -14.83
N GLU A 778 -20.15 -43.57 -14.98
CA GLU A 778 -20.99 -44.25 -14.00
C GLU A 778 -20.29 -44.37 -12.63
N GLY A 779 -21.03 -44.06 -11.58
CA GLY A 779 -20.55 -44.21 -10.22
C GLY A 779 -19.47 -43.19 -9.76
N ASN A 780 -19.13 -42.20 -10.60
CA ASN A 780 -18.15 -41.17 -10.27
C ASN A 780 -18.71 -40.05 -9.38
N THR A 781 -17.81 -39.36 -8.70
CA THR A 781 -18.11 -38.20 -7.91
C THR A 781 -17.66 -36.94 -8.66
N TYR A 782 -18.55 -35.95 -8.70
CA TYR A 782 -18.30 -34.68 -9.42
C TYR A 782 -18.40 -33.50 -8.48
N GLN A 783 -17.79 -32.42 -8.87
CA GLN A 783 -18.04 -31.09 -8.29
C GLN A 783 -18.43 -30.13 -9.42
N TRP A 784 -19.39 -29.25 -9.13
CA TRP A 784 -19.84 -28.23 -10.05
C TRP A 784 -20.05 -26.89 -9.32
N ARG A 785 -19.99 -25.79 -10.09
CA ARG A 785 -20.28 -24.45 -9.60
C ARG A 785 -20.92 -23.62 -10.72
N VAL A 786 -21.55 -22.49 -10.34
CA VAL A 786 -22.29 -21.64 -11.25
C VAL A 786 -21.95 -20.18 -11.03
N GLN A 787 -22.04 -19.40 -12.11
CA GLN A 787 -21.78 -17.96 -12.16
C GLN A 787 -22.89 -17.29 -12.98
N GLY A 788 -23.47 -16.16 -12.50
CA GLY A 788 -24.40 -15.34 -13.26
C GLY A 788 -23.69 -14.48 -14.30
N VAL A 789 -24.34 -14.21 -15.42
CA VAL A 789 -23.80 -13.43 -16.56
C VAL A 789 -24.84 -12.45 -17.05
N LYS A 790 -24.43 -11.20 -17.32
CA LYS A 790 -25.21 -10.18 -18.05
C LYS A 790 -24.30 -9.40 -19.00
N GLY A 791 -24.55 -9.51 -20.31
CA GLY A 791 -23.65 -8.92 -21.29
C GLY A 791 -22.22 -9.45 -21.14
N LYS A 792 -21.27 -8.58 -20.76
CA LYS A 792 -19.87 -8.96 -20.47
C LYS A 792 -19.58 -9.11 -18.97
N ALA A 793 -20.50 -8.68 -18.13
CA ALA A 793 -20.34 -8.75 -16.67
C ALA A 793 -20.65 -10.18 -16.16
N THR A 794 -19.91 -10.59 -15.13
CA THR A 794 -20.11 -11.89 -14.46
C THR A 794 -20.09 -11.73 -12.95
N SER A 795 -20.89 -12.52 -12.25
CA SER A 795 -20.80 -12.62 -10.80
C SER A 795 -19.53 -13.37 -10.38
N GLU A 796 -19.24 -13.40 -9.08
CA GLU A 796 -18.35 -14.41 -8.53
C GLU A 796 -18.94 -15.81 -8.76
N TRP A 797 -18.06 -16.82 -8.72
CA TRP A 797 -18.49 -18.22 -8.77
C TRP A 797 -19.10 -18.65 -7.44
N SER A 798 -20.20 -19.42 -7.49
CA SER A 798 -20.69 -20.11 -6.31
C SER A 798 -19.63 -21.05 -5.71
N ALA A 799 -19.78 -21.43 -4.45
CA ALA A 799 -18.99 -22.52 -3.86
C ALA A 799 -19.17 -23.82 -4.67
N TRP A 800 -18.13 -24.65 -4.73
CA TRP A 800 -18.19 -25.96 -5.37
C TRP A 800 -19.20 -26.88 -4.66
N GLN A 801 -20.17 -27.42 -5.41
CA GLN A 801 -21.15 -28.38 -4.94
C GLN A 801 -20.72 -29.79 -5.33
N LYS A 802 -20.58 -30.68 -4.34
CA LYS A 802 -20.24 -32.10 -4.56
C LYS A 802 -21.49 -32.92 -4.87
N VAL A 803 -21.41 -33.79 -5.85
CA VAL A 803 -22.44 -34.79 -6.20
C VAL A 803 -21.79 -36.16 -6.42
N ASP A 804 -22.33 -37.18 -5.77
CA ASP A 804 -21.86 -38.57 -5.85
C ASP A 804 -22.86 -39.38 -6.64
N LEU A 805 -22.41 -39.95 -7.76
CA LEU A 805 -23.21 -40.77 -8.64
C LEU A 805 -23.09 -42.28 -8.31
N SER A 806 -22.31 -42.69 -7.31
CA SER A 806 -22.16 -44.08 -6.88
C SER A 806 -23.46 -44.64 -6.31
N TYR A 807 -24.39 -43.77 -5.89
CA TYR A 807 -25.72 -44.16 -5.44
C TYR A 807 -26.78 -43.55 -6.36
N SER A 808 -27.48 -44.38 -7.11
CA SER A 808 -28.69 -43.94 -7.76
C SER A 808 -29.79 -43.72 -6.69
N THR A 809 -30.24 -42.47 -6.55
CA THR A 809 -31.47 -42.20 -5.80
C THR A 809 -32.72 -42.50 -6.62
N SER A 810 -32.62 -43.36 -7.64
CA SER A 810 -33.80 -43.90 -8.28
C SER A 810 -34.58 -44.64 -7.21
N ILE A 811 -35.64 -44.05 -6.71
CA ILE A 811 -36.69 -44.68 -5.96
C ILE A 811 -37.36 -45.65 -6.95
N SER A 812 -36.77 -46.84 -7.08
CA SER A 812 -37.51 -47.93 -7.70
C SER A 812 -38.71 -48.21 -6.82
N SER A 813 -39.92 -47.85 -7.29
CA SER A 813 -41.22 -48.07 -6.69
C SER A 813 -41.21 -48.20 -5.16
N VAL A 814 -41.36 -47.08 -4.48
CA VAL A 814 -41.66 -47.12 -3.03
C VAL A 814 -43.04 -47.71 -2.88
N GLU A 815 -43.15 -48.92 -2.39
CA GLU A 815 -44.43 -49.44 -1.90
C GLU A 815 -44.94 -48.49 -0.84
N MET A 816 -46.09 -47.84 -1.14
CA MET A 816 -46.74 -46.94 -0.19
C MET A 816 -47.10 -47.74 1.05
N PRO A 817 -46.84 -47.22 2.28
CA PRO A 817 -47.24 -47.92 3.49
C PRO A 817 -48.75 -48.26 3.46
N GLN A 818 -49.09 -49.38 3.97
CA GLN A 818 -50.48 -49.79 4.12
C GLN A 818 -51.11 -49.05 5.33
N GLU A 819 -52.42 -48.92 5.39
CA GLU A 819 -53.13 -48.17 6.42
C GLU A 819 -52.73 -48.54 7.87
N GLY A 820 -52.36 -49.76 8.09
CA GLY A 820 -51.92 -50.30 9.41
C GLY A 820 -50.46 -50.10 9.71
N ASP A 821 -49.61 -49.76 8.73
CA ASP A 821 -48.16 -49.63 8.91
C ASP A 821 -47.80 -48.49 9.82
N ILE A 822 -46.91 -48.74 10.74
CA ILE A 822 -46.40 -47.72 11.64
C ILE A 822 -45.35 -46.87 10.94
N VAL A 823 -45.54 -45.57 10.87
CA VAL A 823 -44.60 -44.61 10.27
C VAL A 823 -44.14 -43.58 11.29
N GLU A 824 -42.88 -43.24 11.23
CA GLU A 824 -42.30 -42.08 11.90
C GLU A 824 -42.40 -40.87 10.97
N ILE A 825 -42.81 -39.71 11.53
CA ILE A 825 -43.11 -38.50 10.80
C ILE A 825 -42.02 -37.51 11.10
N TYR A 826 -41.44 -36.91 10.03
CA TYR A 826 -40.47 -35.84 10.11
C TYR A 826 -40.90 -34.66 9.25
N ALA A 827 -40.61 -33.45 9.74
CA ALA A 827 -40.64 -32.26 8.89
C ALA A 827 -39.58 -32.38 7.76
N THR A 828 -39.72 -31.65 6.67
CA THR A 828 -38.76 -31.61 5.60
C THR A 828 -37.37 -31.10 6.04
N THR A 829 -37.28 -30.45 7.18
CA THR A 829 -36.04 -30.03 7.85
C THR A 829 -35.34 -31.18 8.61
N GLY A 830 -35.91 -32.38 8.64
CA GLY A 830 -35.40 -33.50 9.40
C GLY A 830 -35.86 -33.56 10.88
N LEU A 831 -36.66 -32.59 11.35
CA LEU A 831 -37.18 -32.60 12.70
C LEU A 831 -38.21 -33.72 12.90
N TYR A 832 -38.00 -34.60 13.90
CA TYR A 832 -38.96 -35.67 14.27
C TYR A 832 -40.22 -35.07 14.90
N LEU A 833 -41.38 -35.41 14.32
CA LEU A 833 -42.69 -34.89 14.76
C LEU A 833 -43.56 -35.90 15.48
N GLY A 834 -43.25 -37.20 15.36
CA GLY A 834 -43.99 -38.25 16.05
C GLY A 834 -44.04 -39.57 15.25
N LYS A 835 -44.81 -40.52 15.79
CA LYS A 835 -45.01 -41.88 15.26
C LYS A 835 -46.49 -42.25 15.31
N THR A 836 -47.04 -42.76 14.18
CA THR A 836 -48.47 -43.19 14.15
C THR A 836 -48.66 -44.18 13.01
N SER A 837 -49.85 -44.81 12.88
CA SER A 837 -50.15 -45.61 11.69
C SER A 837 -50.34 -44.70 10.45
N PHE A 838 -49.96 -45.20 9.27
CA PHE A 838 -50.09 -44.48 8.03
C PHE A 838 -51.50 -44.02 7.72
N GLY A 839 -52.54 -44.88 7.95
CA GLY A 839 -53.93 -44.48 7.82
C GLY A 839 -54.32 -43.33 8.77
N ARG A 840 -53.85 -43.34 10.01
CA ARG A 840 -54.09 -42.27 10.98
C ARG A 840 -53.37 -40.98 10.64
N PHE A 841 -52.19 -41.12 10.08
CA PHE A 841 -51.49 -39.95 9.53
C PHE A 841 -52.27 -39.35 8.37
N MET A 842 -52.72 -40.18 7.42
CA MET A 842 -53.46 -39.73 6.22
C MET A 842 -54.85 -39.18 6.56
N SER A 843 -55.50 -39.62 7.59
CA SER A 843 -56.83 -39.18 8.02
C SER A 843 -56.81 -37.97 8.96
N SER A 844 -55.67 -37.62 9.58
CA SER A 844 -55.56 -36.58 10.58
C SER A 844 -55.50 -35.20 9.95
N ASN A 845 -56.29 -34.23 10.39
CA ASN A 845 -56.23 -32.83 10.00
C ASN A 845 -55.10 -32.04 10.70
N ALA A 846 -54.37 -32.67 11.60
CA ALA A 846 -53.23 -32.04 12.31
C ALA A 846 -51.99 -31.90 11.43
N TYR A 847 -51.90 -32.65 10.35
CA TYR A 847 -50.79 -32.60 9.41
C TYR A 847 -51.25 -31.96 8.11
N LYS A 848 -50.71 -30.76 7.78
CA LYS A 848 -50.95 -30.08 6.50
C LYS A 848 -49.60 -29.63 5.99
N GLY A 849 -49.22 -30.05 4.78
CA GLY A 849 -47.93 -29.70 4.18
C GLY A 849 -47.15 -30.90 3.66
N VAL A 850 -45.84 -30.74 3.55
CA VAL A 850 -44.94 -31.80 3.05
C VAL A 850 -44.21 -32.43 4.25
N TYR A 851 -44.25 -33.77 4.32
CA TYR A 851 -43.63 -34.55 5.40
C TYR A 851 -42.77 -35.69 4.85
N LEU A 852 -41.74 -36.08 5.61
CA LEU A 852 -40.98 -37.30 5.38
C LEU A 852 -41.51 -38.35 6.34
N LEU A 853 -41.97 -39.46 5.79
CA LEU A 853 -42.42 -40.63 6.58
C LEU A 853 -41.37 -41.71 6.48
N ARG A 854 -40.97 -42.29 7.62
CA ARG A 854 -40.03 -43.43 7.70
C ARG A 854 -40.73 -44.65 8.21
N ASN A 855 -40.62 -45.77 7.47
CA ASN A 855 -41.19 -47.06 7.89
C ASN A 855 -40.26 -47.80 8.85
N ALA A 856 -40.74 -48.93 9.37
CA ALA A 856 -40.00 -49.78 10.31
C ALA A 856 -38.70 -50.37 9.71
N GLN A 857 -38.58 -50.45 8.39
CA GLN A 857 -37.39 -50.91 7.66
C GLN A 857 -36.42 -49.77 7.38
N GLY A 858 -36.67 -48.57 7.87
CA GLY A 858 -35.81 -47.41 7.69
C GLY A 858 -35.96 -46.69 6.34
N LYS A 859 -36.85 -47.15 5.46
CA LYS A 859 -37.16 -46.47 4.18
C LYS A 859 -37.99 -45.23 4.42
N ALA A 860 -37.63 -44.11 3.84
CA ALA A 860 -38.34 -42.85 3.94
C ALA A 860 -39.05 -42.48 2.64
N ILE A 861 -40.26 -41.94 2.76
CA ILE A 861 -41.05 -41.41 1.64
C ILE A 861 -41.42 -39.94 1.93
N LYS A 862 -41.49 -39.13 0.90
CA LYS A 862 -41.97 -37.73 0.97
C LYS A 862 -43.45 -37.68 0.57
N ILE A 863 -44.30 -37.22 1.46
CA ILE A 863 -45.76 -37.12 1.23
C ILE A 863 -46.18 -35.66 1.41
N ALA A 864 -46.92 -35.18 0.44
CA ALA A 864 -47.68 -33.93 0.52
C ALA A 864 -49.07 -34.20 1.00
N LYS A 865 -49.56 -33.49 2.02
CA LYS A 865 -50.88 -33.65 2.62
C LYS A 865 -51.61 -32.33 2.80
#